data_dd456eed6ff7e59221a265c0f0f816ef
#
_entry.id   dd456eed6ff7e59221a265c0f0f816ef
#
_cell.length_a   1.000
_cell.length_b   1.000
_cell.length_c   1.000
_cell.angle_alpha   90.00
_cell.angle_beta   90.00
_cell.angle_gamma   90.00
#
_symmetry.space_group_name_H-M   'P 1'
#
loop_
_entity.id
_entity.type
_entity.pdbx_description
1 polymer ?
#
loop_
_entity_poly.entity_id
_entity_poly.type
_entity_poly.pdbx_seq_one_letter_code
_entity_poly.pdbx_strand_id
1 'polypeptide(L)'
;MRINKSIFLIPIALTLLFACFSAQAQIGKQHTFKISGDQFLLDGKNFQIISGEMHYARIPKPYWRHRLKMAKAMGLNAICTYMFWNAHEPQQGKYNFSDNLDIAEFCKIAQEEGLWVIIRPGPYTCAEWDLGGLPAWLLKSKGVVLRSSDPNYMPQTLTFLKRAVKEFLPNLITKGGNVLMVQVENEYGVYAGDKKYVAAIRDALLEAKVDVPLFHCDWAGKNYYDNAHVEGVMPSINFGGEAEKNFAIFEKYAPNVPKFNSEFWTGWFDYWGGKHEVHSVEEKLADFKWMVDNGVSVNLYMFHGGTTNGFFPGANGSNTYYTPYTTSYDYDAPLSEDGVPNEKFFAFQKVIKDKFPELKLPPLPAPLPKITIPEFNLKPVASLAANLPKAQTFNKPQTMESLNQNSGYILYSHQIEGRLQGNLTIKRVMDRATIYIDKKKVGVLDRRLNQFSIPINVKEAGKHILEILVEHQARVNFGNAIDNERKGITEGVWLNGKELLGWAHYTLPLNNIDGFKSSPRQSGYPHLYQATFNLDKVGDTYLDTRKVGKGLLWINGRHIGRYWYIGPQQTLFVPGCWLKQGKNEVKVLEMEDLSELKLKGIENHIWDTKIDSTLLHSKPGNKLQLLARDKVHSGVLNNAEGWQEVNLSKTYKGRYICLESTSVYGDVAFTTIAEFRIKNSEGKEIPREEYSIYFADSEELGEGNGLATLMVDNQPTTFWQTAWSGNVKAQPHQVIIDLGKEQIISGFKYLPRMREGKGRVKDFNIYISKQPFVIK
;
A
#
# COMPACT_ATOMS: atom_id res chain seq x y z
N MET A 1 85.53 12.93 -19.84
CA MET A 1 85.14 12.49 -18.53
C MET A 1 83.62 12.44 -18.42
N ARG A 2 83.04 11.25 -18.69
CA ARG A 2 81.56 11.06 -18.67
C ARG A 2 81.23 10.46 -17.31
N ILE A 3 80.46 11.18 -16.52
CA ILE A 3 79.89 10.68 -15.25
C ILE A 3 78.48 10.13 -15.51
N ASN A 4 78.34 8.86 -15.18
CA ASN A 4 77.05 8.06 -15.30
C ASN A 4 75.96 8.66 -14.35
N LYS A 5 74.80 9.00 -14.95
CA LYS A 5 73.54 9.25 -14.24
C LYS A 5 72.67 7.99 -14.30
N SER A 6 72.83 7.08 -13.38
CA SER A 6 71.97 5.86 -13.32
C SER A 6 71.91 5.25 -11.90
N ILE A 7 71.58 5.98 -10.85
CA ILE A 7 71.34 5.36 -9.51
C ILE A 7 70.29 6.15 -8.68
N PHE A 8 69.20 6.69 -9.22
CA PHE A 8 68.19 7.33 -8.39
C PHE A 8 66.74 6.98 -8.70
N LEU A 9 66.46 5.88 -9.43
CA LEU A 9 65.06 5.49 -9.79
C LEU A 9 64.55 4.20 -9.13
N ILE A 10 65.35 3.49 -8.33
CA ILE A 10 64.96 2.20 -7.75
C ILE A 10 64.18 2.30 -6.40
N PRO A 11 64.39 3.29 -5.50
CA PRO A 11 63.65 3.32 -4.24
C PRO A 11 62.22 3.82 -4.33
N ILE A 12 61.84 4.60 -5.36
CA ILE A 12 60.47 5.12 -5.51
C ILE A 12 59.51 4.05 -6.07
N ALA A 13 59.98 3.15 -6.91
CA ALA A 13 59.12 2.04 -7.43
C ALA A 13 58.85 0.97 -6.35
N LEU A 14 59.77 0.73 -5.41
CA LEU A 14 59.54 -0.21 -4.31
C LEU A 14 58.58 0.34 -3.26
N THR A 15 58.57 1.68 -2.98
CA THR A 15 57.63 2.29 -2.04
C THR A 15 56.20 2.36 -2.61
N LEU A 16 56.04 2.53 -3.91
CA LEU A 16 54.70 2.50 -4.55
C LEU A 16 54.14 1.07 -4.64
N LEU A 17 54.99 0.02 -4.83
CA LEU A 17 54.57 -1.36 -4.75
C LEU A 17 54.15 -1.81 -3.35
N PHE A 18 54.82 -1.33 -2.29
CA PHE A 18 54.43 -1.59 -0.89
C PHE A 18 53.14 -0.84 -0.49
N ALA A 19 52.90 0.36 -1.03
CA ALA A 19 51.62 1.08 -0.80
C ALA A 19 50.43 0.43 -1.52
N CYS A 20 50.62 -0.20 -2.70
CA CYS A 20 49.58 -0.97 -3.37
C CYS A 20 49.30 -2.32 -2.67
N PHE A 21 50.33 -2.95 -2.07
CA PHE A 21 50.14 -4.19 -1.30
C PHE A 21 49.43 -3.98 0.05
N SER A 22 49.62 -2.81 0.69
CA SER A 22 48.92 -2.51 1.93
C SER A 22 47.45 -2.12 1.74
N ALA A 23 47.02 -1.67 0.55
CA ALA A 23 45.60 -1.44 0.21
C ALA A 23 44.87 -2.73 -0.21
N GLN A 24 45.61 -3.74 -0.69
CA GLN A 24 45.01 -5.06 -1.05
C GLN A 24 44.99 -6.05 0.14
N ALA A 25 45.67 -5.78 1.24
CA ALA A 25 45.77 -6.68 2.39
C ALA A 25 44.57 -6.59 3.38
N GLN A 26 43.54 -5.80 3.09
CA GLN A 26 42.28 -5.78 3.86
C GLN A 26 41.13 -6.59 3.22
N ILE A 27 41.33 -7.14 2.03
CA ILE A 27 40.41 -8.08 1.41
C ILE A 27 40.88 -9.49 1.78
N GLY A 28 40.27 -10.10 2.83
CA GLY A 28 40.53 -11.51 3.11
C GLY A 28 40.67 -11.93 4.57
N LYS A 29 40.31 -11.10 5.54
CA LYS A 29 40.20 -11.60 6.90
C LYS A 29 38.87 -12.38 7.02
N GLN A 30 38.97 -13.68 7.18
CA GLN A 30 37.80 -14.53 7.41
C GLN A 30 37.24 -14.21 8.80
N HIS A 31 36.04 -13.62 8.84
CA HIS A 31 35.33 -13.31 10.07
C HIS A 31 34.44 -14.49 10.49
N THR A 32 34.11 -14.56 11.76
CA THR A 32 33.17 -15.53 12.30
C THR A 32 32.04 -14.83 13.02
N PHE A 33 30.81 -15.29 12.81
CA PHE A 33 29.64 -14.82 13.53
C PHE A 33 28.85 -16.00 14.10
N LYS A 34 28.54 -15.94 15.40
CA LYS A 34 27.87 -17.04 16.11
C LYS A 34 26.90 -16.50 17.17
N ILE A 35 25.90 -17.31 17.49
CA ILE A 35 25.05 -17.16 18.67
C ILE A 35 25.65 -18.02 19.77
N SER A 36 25.83 -17.46 20.98
CA SER A 36 26.33 -18.16 22.15
C SER A 36 25.56 -17.71 23.39
N GLY A 37 24.64 -18.56 23.86
CA GLY A 37 23.70 -18.18 24.92
C GLY A 37 22.84 -16.98 24.48
N ASP A 38 22.84 -15.94 25.29
CA ASP A 38 22.08 -14.70 25.09
C ASP A 38 22.86 -13.62 24.32
N GLN A 39 23.95 -13.99 23.61
CA GLN A 39 24.83 -13.03 22.95
C GLN A 39 25.12 -13.39 21.50
N PHE A 40 25.27 -12.36 20.67
CA PHE A 40 25.92 -12.48 19.37
C PHE A 40 27.44 -12.30 19.54
N LEU A 41 28.22 -13.15 18.89
CA LEU A 41 29.68 -13.08 18.90
C LEU A 41 30.19 -12.86 17.47
N LEU A 42 30.92 -11.75 17.27
CA LEU A 42 31.70 -11.49 16.05
C LEU A 42 33.17 -11.67 16.38
N ASP A 43 33.85 -12.59 15.69
CA ASP A 43 35.26 -12.97 15.98
C ASP A 43 35.51 -13.31 17.46
N GLY A 44 34.55 -13.99 18.06
CA GLY A 44 34.57 -14.43 19.46
C GLY A 44 34.35 -13.30 20.49
N LYS A 45 34.03 -12.08 20.07
CA LYS A 45 33.70 -10.96 20.94
C LYS A 45 32.23 -10.62 20.88
N ASN A 46 31.68 -10.15 22.02
CA ASN A 46 30.31 -9.68 22.07
C ASN A 46 30.05 -8.61 21.01
N PHE A 47 28.98 -8.76 20.27
CA PHE A 47 28.60 -7.87 19.17
C PHE A 47 27.13 -7.48 19.27
N GLN A 48 26.87 -6.24 19.60
CA GLN A 48 25.51 -5.69 19.55
C GLN A 48 25.22 -5.21 18.12
N ILE A 49 24.17 -5.79 17.51
CA ILE A 49 23.72 -5.37 16.18
C ILE A 49 22.90 -4.08 16.33
N ILE A 50 23.33 -3.02 15.63
CA ILE A 50 22.57 -1.79 15.45
C ILE A 50 22.43 -1.61 13.96
N SER A 51 21.31 -2.09 13.42
CA SER A 51 21.06 -2.11 11.99
C SER A 51 19.93 -1.16 11.58
N GLY A 52 19.86 -0.90 10.30
CA GLY A 52 18.76 -0.17 9.68
C GLY A 52 18.20 -0.91 8.48
N GLU A 53 16.89 -1.01 8.42
CA GLU A 53 16.20 -1.59 7.26
C GLU A 53 16.22 -0.60 6.10
N MET A 54 16.70 -1.05 4.95
CA MET A 54 16.52 -0.39 3.67
C MET A 54 16.41 -1.40 2.54
N HIS A 55 15.38 -1.26 1.74
CA HIS A 55 15.07 -2.21 0.68
C HIS A 55 15.74 -1.77 -0.63
N TYR A 56 16.75 -2.51 -1.10
CA TYR A 56 17.47 -2.17 -2.34
C TYR A 56 16.53 -2.00 -3.54
N ALA A 57 15.43 -2.76 -3.61
CA ALA A 57 14.44 -2.65 -4.67
C ALA A 57 13.68 -1.32 -4.71
N ARG A 58 13.62 -0.59 -3.58
CA ARG A 58 12.99 0.74 -3.45
C ARG A 58 13.94 1.91 -3.69
N ILE A 59 15.22 1.63 -3.91
CA ILE A 59 16.27 2.63 -4.03
C ILE A 59 16.95 2.45 -5.40
N PRO A 60 17.09 3.48 -6.23
CA PRO A 60 17.84 3.37 -7.47
C PRO A 60 19.27 2.86 -7.22
N LYS A 61 19.73 1.86 -7.98
CA LYS A 61 21.06 1.27 -7.82
C LYS A 61 22.21 2.30 -7.71
N PRO A 62 22.24 3.41 -8.50
CA PRO A 62 23.25 4.44 -8.35
C PRO A 62 23.27 5.15 -6.98
N TYR A 63 22.18 5.06 -6.21
CA TYR A 63 22.04 5.72 -4.90
C TYR A 63 22.35 4.79 -3.72
N TRP A 64 22.50 3.48 -3.92
CA TRP A 64 22.79 2.52 -2.84
C TRP A 64 23.98 2.93 -2.00
N ARG A 65 25.11 3.25 -2.63
CA ARG A 65 26.33 3.66 -1.92
C ARG A 65 26.12 4.90 -1.07
N HIS A 66 25.40 5.90 -1.57
CA HIS A 66 25.09 7.11 -0.79
C HIS A 66 24.27 6.75 0.45
N ARG A 67 23.21 5.96 0.32
CA ARG A 67 22.35 5.53 1.44
C ARG A 67 23.11 4.68 2.47
N LEU A 68 23.98 3.80 2.01
CA LEU A 68 24.86 2.98 2.87
C LEU A 68 25.88 3.85 3.64
N LYS A 69 26.45 4.86 2.99
CA LYS A 69 27.31 5.85 3.69
C LYS A 69 26.54 6.66 4.74
N MET A 70 25.29 7.01 4.47
CA MET A 70 24.43 7.67 5.46
C MET A 70 24.18 6.76 6.68
N ALA A 71 23.89 5.46 6.45
CA ALA A 71 23.76 4.48 7.52
C ALA A 71 25.04 4.37 8.37
N LYS A 72 26.20 4.31 7.73
CA LYS A 72 27.50 4.29 8.41
C LYS A 72 27.74 5.56 9.20
N ALA A 73 27.41 6.72 8.63
CA ALA A 73 27.55 8.01 9.28
C ALA A 73 26.63 8.18 10.50
N MET A 74 25.43 7.54 10.48
CA MET A 74 24.56 7.49 11.66
C MET A 74 25.14 6.63 12.78
N GLY A 75 26.06 5.71 12.47
CA GLY A 75 26.66 4.79 13.43
C GLY A 75 26.13 3.38 13.37
N LEU A 76 25.33 3.04 12.35
CA LEU A 76 24.88 1.67 12.15
C LEU A 76 26.06 0.77 11.79
N ASN A 77 26.04 -0.47 12.29
CA ASN A 77 27.07 -1.48 11.99
C ASN A 77 26.56 -2.56 11.02
N ALA A 78 25.26 -2.60 10.77
CA ALA A 78 24.64 -3.53 9.84
C ALA A 78 23.48 -2.87 9.06
N ILE A 79 23.11 -3.49 7.94
CA ILE A 79 21.92 -3.19 7.16
C ILE A 79 21.05 -4.43 7.09
N CYS A 80 19.74 -4.24 7.21
CA CYS A 80 18.76 -5.30 6.99
C CYS A 80 17.99 -5.04 5.69
N THR A 81 17.65 -6.09 4.92
CA THR A 81 16.92 -5.93 3.66
C THR A 81 16.09 -7.14 3.28
N TYR A 82 14.91 -6.88 2.70
CA TYR A 82 14.05 -7.90 2.12
C TYR A 82 14.38 -8.19 0.65
N MET A 83 14.10 -9.45 0.26
CA MET A 83 14.01 -9.86 -1.15
C MET A 83 12.53 -10.09 -1.49
N PHE A 84 11.99 -9.34 -2.44
CA PHE A 84 10.58 -9.43 -2.84
C PHE A 84 10.41 -10.47 -3.96
N TRP A 85 9.80 -11.60 -3.66
CA TRP A 85 9.65 -12.70 -4.61
C TRP A 85 8.97 -12.27 -5.92
N ASN A 86 7.86 -11.50 -5.85
CA ASN A 86 7.15 -11.03 -7.05
C ASN A 86 7.94 -10.06 -7.94
N ALA A 87 8.94 -9.35 -7.36
CA ALA A 87 9.85 -8.52 -8.14
C ALA A 87 10.92 -9.37 -8.82
N HIS A 88 11.43 -10.41 -8.14
CA HIS A 88 12.46 -11.31 -8.66
C HIS A 88 11.91 -12.38 -9.62
N GLU A 89 10.64 -12.78 -9.47
CA GLU A 89 9.97 -13.78 -10.32
C GLU A 89 8.59 -13.27 -10.77
N PRO A 90 8.53 -12.22 -11.62
CA PRO A 90 7.27 -11.63 -12.06
C PRO A 90 6.41 -12.59 -12.90
N GLN A 91 7.01 -13.59 -13.50
CA GLN A 91 6.34 -14.70 -14.17
C GLN A 91 7.00 -16.00 -13.71
N GLN A 92 6.20 -17.03 -13.48
CA GLN A 92 6.69 -18.32 -13.01
C GLN A 92 7.88 -18.83 -13.85
N GLY A 93 9.00 -19.11 -13.21
CA GLY A 93 10.23 -19.57 -13.81
C GLY A 93 11.07 -18.49 -14.51
N LYS A 94 10.62 -17.22 -14.53
CA LYS A 94 11.39 -16.11 -15.12
C LYS A 94 11.94 -15.20 -14.03
N TYR A 95 13.21 -15.34 -13.75
CA TYR A 95 13.88 -14.63 -12.68
C TYR A 95 14.62 -13.38 -13.16
N ASN A 96 14.63 -12.35 -12.31
CA ASN A 96 15.43 -11.14 -12.48
C ASN A 96 16.20 -10.82 -11.19
N PHE A 97 17.54 -10.79 -11.29
CA PHE A 97 18.45 -10.38 -10.22
C PHE A 97 19.45 -9.35 -10.76
N SER A 98 19.02 -8.44 -11.60
CA SER A 98 19.83 -7.40 -12.20
C SER A 98 19.32 -6.01 -11.89
N ASP A 99 20.11 -4.97 -12.17
CA ASP A 99 19.81 -3.56 -11.95
C ASP A 99 19.39 -3.32 -10.47
N ASN A 100 18.24 -2.74 -10.19
CA ASN A 100 17.75 -2.48 -8.82
C ASN A 100 17.43 -3.77 -8.02
N LEU A 101 17.50 -4.95 -8.64
CA LEU A 101 17.23 -6.24 -8.00
C LEU A 101 18.50 -7.07 -7.77
N ASP A 102 19.69 -6.48 -7.92
CA ASP A 102 20.99 -7.13 -7.76
C ASP A 102 21.42 -7.15 -6.28
N ILE A 103 20.91 -8.12 -5.53
CA ILE A 103 21.20 -8.29 -4.10
C ILE A 103 22.70 -8.56 -3.84
N ALA A 104 23.37 -9.29 -4.74
CA ALA A 104 24.78 -9.61 -4.58
C ALA A 104 25.64 -8.33 -4.62
N GLU A 105 25.38 -7.45 -5.58
CA GLU A 105 26.09 -6.17 -5.68
C GLU A 105 25.72 -5.22 -4.51
N PHE A 106 24.46 -5.25 -4.04
CA PHE A 106 24.08 -4.48 -2.85
C PHE A 106 24.86 -4.91 -1.61
N CYS A 107 24.98 -6.22 -1.35
CA CYS A 107 25.80 -6.75 -0.25
C CYS A 107 27.27 -6.36 -0.39
N LYS A 108 27.82 -6.46 -1.60
CA LYS A 108 29.21 -6.08 -1.89
C LYS A 108 29.47 -4.58 -1.60
N ILE A 109 28.58 -3.69 -2.05
CA ILE A 109 28.70 -2.26 -1.77
C ILE A 109 28.60 -2.00 -0.25
N ALA A 110 27.69 -2.69 0.47
CA ALA A 110 27.61 -2.61 1.92
C ALA A 110 28.92 -3.06 2.60
N GLN A 111 29.57 -4.15 2.12
CA GLN A 111 30.86 -4.62 2.59
C GLN A 111 31.97 -3.57 2.39
N GLU A 112 32.00 -2.95 1.21
CA GLU A 112 32.97 -1.90 0.86
C GLU A 112 32.81 -0.67 1.76
N GLU A 113 31.59 -0.36 2.21
CA GLU A 113 31.30 0.73 3.17
C GLU A 113 31.47 0.28 4.65
N GLY A 114 31.90 -0.97 4.89
CA GLY A 114 32.16 -1.52 6.23
C GLY A 114 30.88 -1.77 7.04
N LEU A 115 29.84 -2.24 6.36
CA LEU A 115 28.56 -2.62 6.96
C LEU A 115 28.32 -4.14 6.80
N TRP A 116 27.84 -4.76 7.87
CA TRP A 116 27.30 -6.11 7.82
C TRP A 116 25.90 -6.10 7.19
N VAL A 117 25.40 -7.27 6.79
CA VAL A 117 24.09 -7.40 6.17
C VAL A 117 23.29 -8.52 6.84
N ILE A 118 22.01 -8.30 7.01
CA ILE A 118 21.01 -9.31 7.41
C ILE A 118 20.05 -9.42 6.24
N ILE A 119 19.86 -10.65 5.71
CA ILE A 119 18.99 -10.89 4.56
C ILE A 119 17.68 -11.53 5.03
N ARG A 120 16.58 -10.99 4.52
CA ARG A 120 15.22 -11.45 4.78
C ARG A 120 14.60 -11.93 3.44
N PRO A 121 14.88 -13.22 3.03
CA PRO A 121 14.52 -13.68 1.69
C PRO A 121 13.03 -14.04 1.52
N GLY A 122 12.23 -13.92 2.55
CA GLY A 122 10.84 -14.30 2.57
C GLY A 122 10.61 -15.80 2.82
N PRO A 123 9.66 -16.45 2.13
CA PRO A 123 8.97 -16.10 0.86
C PRO A 123 8.00 -14.92 0.95
N TYR A 124 7.35 -14.74 2.10
CA TYR A 124 6.53 -13.59 2.42
C TYR A 124 7.33 -12.57 3.23
N THR A 125 7.16 -11.31 2.91
CA THR A 125 7.93 -10.19 3.49
C THR A 125 7.07 -9.14 4.17
N CYS A 126 5.76 -9.11 3.96
CA CYS A 126 4.87 -8.01 4.34
C CYS A 126 5.29 -6.69 3.68
N ALA A 127 6.03 -5.86 4.40
CA ALA A 127 6.79 -4.69 3.95
C ALA A 127 5.97 -3.68 3.13
N GLU A 128 4.67 -3.59 3.31
CA GLU A 128 3.74 -2.73 2.56
C GLU A 128 3.93 -2.87 1.04
N TRP A 129 4.27 -4.10 0.62
CA TRP A 129 4.50 -4.49 -0.76
C TRP A 129 3.37 -5.38 -1.28
N ASP A 130 3.01 -5.25 -2.57
CA ASP A 130 1.89 -6.00 -3.17
C ASP A 130 1.93 -7.49 -2.84
N LEU A 131 0.86 -8.01 -2.24
CA LEU A 131 0.71 -9.38 -1.73
C LEU A 131 1.82 -9.80 -0.74
N GLY A 132 2.43 -8.86 -0.01
CA GLY A 132 3.56 -9.13 0.88
C GLY A 132 4.78 -9.73 0.19
N GLY A 133 5.00 -9.36 -1.07
CA GLY A 133 6.09 -9.86 -1.91
C GLY A 133 5.79 -11.17 -2.64
N LEU A 134 4.67 -11.84 -2.37
CA LEU A 134 4.30 -13.07 -3.07
C LEU A 134 3.86 -12.79 -4.51
N PRO A 135 4.19 -13.64 -5.50
CA PRO A 135 3.78 -13.45 -6.87
C PRO A 135 2.28 -13.66 -7.09
N ALA A 136 1.64 -12.76 -7.82
CA ALA A 136 0.22 -12.84 -8.15
C ALA A 136 -0.16 -14.11 -8.93
N TRP A 137 0.76 -14.67 -9.71
CA TRP A 137 0.52 -15.90 -10.46
C TRP A 137 0.23 -17.13 -9.58
N LEU A 138 0.61 -17.12 -8.29
CA LEU A 138 0.21 -18.13 -7.30
C LEU A 138 -1.31 -18.19 -7.14
N LEU A 139 -1.98 -17.02 -7.18
CA LEU A 139 -3.44 -16.91 -7.06
C LEU A 139 -4.19 -17.46 -8.27
N LYS A 140 -3.51 -17.84 -9.35
CA LYS A 140 -4.12 -18.54 -10.49
C LYS A 140 -4.67 -19.89 -10.08
N SER A 141 -4.02 -20.58 -9.15
CA SER A 141 -4.49 -21.86 -8.59
C SER A 141 -5.73 -21.60 -7.73
N LYS A 142 -6.84 -22.18 -8.13
CA LYS A 142 -8.11 -22.02 -7.42
C LYS A 142 -8.05 -22.70 -6.07
N GLY A 143 -8.38 -21.96 -4.99
CA GLY A 143 -8.37 -22.49 -3.63
C GLY A 143 -6.98 -22.65 -3.02
N VAL A 144 -5.92 -22.06 -3.62
CA VAL A 144 -4.59 -22.03 -2.99
C VAL A 144 -4.64 -21.33 -1.64
N VAL A 145 -3.96 -21.91 -0.65
CA VAL A 145 -3.76 -21.31 0.67
C VAL A 145 -2.30 -20.85 0.74
N LEU A 146 -2.09 -19.55 0.71
CA LEU A 146 -0.77 -18.96 0.81
C LEU A 146 -0.17 -19.12 2.21
N ARG A 147 1.14 -19.03 2.34
CA ARG A 147 1.85 -19.14 3.62
C ARG A 147 1.47 -20.41 4.39
N SER A 148 1.44 -21.54 3.71
CA SER A 148 1.07 -22.84 4.28
C SER A 148 1.75 -24.01 3.56
N SER A 149 1.54 -25.20 4.05
CA SER A 149 1.97 -26.46 3.41
C SER A 149 1.09 -26.87 2.21
N ASP A 150 0.29 -25.95 1.65
CA ASP A 150 -0.58 -26.22 0.47
C ASP A 150 0.26 -26.74 -0.72
N PRO A 151 -0.17 -27.82 -1.39
CA PRO A 151 0.59 -28.43 -2.48
C PRO A 151 0.71 -27.53 -3.74
N ASN A 152 -0.14 -26.49 -3.89
CA ASN A 152 -0.03 -25.53 -4.97
C ASN A 152 0.90 -24.34 -4.62
N TYR A 153 1.21 -24.15 -3.34
CA TYR A 153 2.05 -23.06 -2.85
C TYR A 153 3.46 -23.52 -2.46
N MET A 154 3.56 -24.54 -1.61
CA MET A 154 4.82 -24.95 -0.99
C MET A 154 5.95 -25.31 -1.97
N PRO A 155 5.74 -26.11 -3.04
CA PRO A 155 6.80 -26.43 -3.99
C PRO A 155 7.37 -25.20 -4.70
N GLN A 156 6.52 -24.20 -5.00
CA GLN A 156 6.93 -22.96 -5.64
C GLN A 156 7.81 -22.13 -4.69
N THR A 157 7.41 -22.05 -3.43
CA THR A 157 8.14 -21.40 -2.35
C THR A 157 9.56 -21.96 -2.21
N LEU A 158 9.68 -23.28 -2.09
CA LEU A 158 10.99 -23.95 -1.95
C LEU A 158 11.88 -23.74 -3.18
N THR A 159 11.28 -23.74 -4.38
CA THR A 159 11.98 -23.46 -5.63
C THR A 159 12.53 -22.05 -5.67
N PHE A 160 11.70 -21.06 -5.31
CA PHE A 160 12.15 -19.67 -5.24
C PHE A 160 13.27 -19.47 -4.22
N LEU A 161 13.11 -19.97 -2.99
CA LEU A 161 14.12 -19.80 -1.94
C LEU A 161 15.48 -20.38 -2.35
N LYS A 162 15.49 -21.60 -2.89
CA LYS A 162 16.73 -22.21 -3.41
C LYS A 162 17.34 -21.42 -4.56
N ARG A 163 16.52 -20.76 -5.39
CA ARG A 163 17.01 -19.88 -6.46
C ARG A 163 17.55 -18.56 -5.89
N ALA A 164 16.84 -17.94 -4.96
CA ALA A 164 17.24 -16.68 -4.33
C ALA A 164 18.56 -16.81 -3.54
N VAL A 165 18.72 -17.89 -2.78
CA VAL A 165 19.96 -18.15 -2.01
C VAL A 165 21.19 -18.13 -2.90
N LYS A 166 21.13 -18.64 -4.13
CA LYS A 166 22.28 -18.65 -5.05
C LYS A 166 22.86 -17.27 -5.30
N GLU A 167 22.04 -16.22 -5.24
CA GLU A 167 22.47 -14.84 -5.51
C GLU A 167 23.29 -14.27 -4.35
N PHE A 168 22.95 -14.55 -3.11
CA PHE A 168 23.65 -14.01 -1.96
C PHE A 168 24.56 -15.03 -1.25
N LEU A 169 24.56 -16.28 -1.62
CA LEU A 169 25.37 -17.33 -1.00
C LEU A 169 26.89 -16.97 -0.95
N PRO A 170 27.50 -16.36 -2.00
CA PRO A 170 28.90 -15.93 -1.95
C PRO A 170 29.16 -14.80 -0.95
N ASN A 171 28.13 -14.06 -0.55
CA ASN A 171 28.22 -12.94 0.36
C ASN A 171 28.10 -13.34 1.85
N LEU A 172 27.87 -14.63 2.17
CA LEU A 172 27.85 -15.09 3.55
C LEU A 172 29.19 -14.84 4.25
N ILE A 173 29.16 -14.46 5.52
CA ILE A 173 30.39 -14.23 6.33
C ILE A 173 31.31 -15.46 6.32
N THR A 174 30.75 -16.66 6.30
CA THR A 174 31.47 -17.94 6.21
C THR A 174 32.18 -18.15 4.86
N LYS A 175 31.84 -17.35 3.83
CA LYS A 175 32.47 -17.34 2.51
C LYS A 175 33.38 -16.12 2.31
N GLY A 176 33.63 -15.32 3.36
CA GLY A 176 34.40 -14.07 3.28
C GLY A 176 33.57 -12.83 2.90
N GLY A 177 32.27 -12.96 2.82
CA GLY A 177 31.34 -11.84 2.63
C GLY A 177 30.94 -11.17 3.95
N ASN A 178 29.82 -10.45 3.93
CA ASN A 178 29.32 -9.64 5.04
C ASN A 178 27.91 -10.01 5.52
N VAL A 179 27.31 -11.07 5.05
CA VAL A 179 25.98 -11.50 5.51
C VAL A 179 26.12 -12.30 6.79
N LEU A 180 25.54 -11.76 7.88
CA LEU A 180 25.61 -12.35 9.23
C LEU A 180 24.54 -13.40 9.50
N MET A 181 23.29 -13.10 9.10
CA MET A 181 22.11 -13.90 9.43
C MET A 181 21.10 -13.89 8.27
N VAL A 182 20.24 -14.92 8.26
CA VAL A 182 19.15 -15.03 7.28
C VAL A 182 17.83 -15.30 8.01
N GLN A 183 16.79 -14.55 7.65
CA GLN A 183 15.44 -14.72 8.23
C GLN A 183 14.69 -15.87 7.57
N VAL A 184 13.88 -16.54 8.37
CA VAL A 184 12.91 -17.57 7.98
C VAL A 184 11.51 -16.98 8.07
N GLU A 185 10.80 -16.81 6.96
CA GLU A 185 9.46 -16.23 6.90
C GLU A 185 9.39 -14.78 7.45
N ASN A 186 8.21 -14.28 7.79
CA ASN A 186 8.01 -13.00 8.48
C ASN A 186 6.69 -12.99 9.26
N GLU A 187 6.76 -12.73 10.59
CA GLU A 187 5.60 -12.59 11.49
C GLU A 187 4.59 -13.75 11.32
N TYR A 188 5.11 -14.96 11.16
CA TYR A 188 4.25 -16.11 10.85
C TYR A 188 3.38 -16.51 12.02
N GLY A 189 3.87 -16.38 13.24
CA GLY A 189 3.14 -16.71 14.46
C GLY A 189 1.93 -15.82 14.73
N VAL A 190 1.96 -14.58 14.23
CA VAL A 190 0.82 -13.65 14.22
C VAL A 190 -0.23 -14.10 13.21
N TYR A 191 0.21 -14.66 12.07
CA TYR A 191 -0.66 -15.03 10.95
C TYR A 191 -1.29 -16.42 11.12
N ALA A 192 -0.48 -17.46 11.45
CA ALA A 192 -0.92 -18.85 11.48
C ALA A 192 -0.01 -19.71 12.40
N GLY A 193 -0.19 -21.04 12.37
CA GLY A 193 0.54 -21.98 13.24
C GLY A 193 0.99 -23.27 12.53
N ASP A 194 1.18 -23.28 11.21
CA ASP A 194 1.70 -24.43 10.46
C ASP A 194 3.24 -24.53 10.61
N LYS A 195 3.70 -25.13 11.70
CA LYS A 195 5.13 -25.36 11.96
C LYS A 195 5.83 -26.20 10.87
N LYS A 196 5.11 -27.08 10.15
CA LYS A 196 5.68 -27.86 9.06
C LYS A 196 6.09 -26.95 7.90
N TYR A 197 5.29 -25.92 7.62
CA TYR A 197 5.60 -24.89 6.63
C TYR A 197 6.89 -24.12 7.01
N VAL A 198 6.99 -23.64 8.26
CA VAL A 198 8.17 -22.91 8.73
C VAL A 198 9.42 -23.78 8.72
N ALA A 199 9.29 -25.04 9.18
CA ALA A 199 10.39 -25.99 9.17
C ALA A 199 10.88 -26.29 7.75
N ALA A 200 9.98 -26.45 6.78
CA ALA A 200 10.37 -26.69 5.39
C ALA A 200 11.09 -25.48 4.76
N ILE A 201 10.78 -24.25 5.14
CA ILE A 201 11.52 -23.04 4.73
C ILE A 201 12.94 -23.09 5.32
N ARG A 202 13.08 -23.34 6.64
CA ARG A 202 14.38 -23.53 7.29
C ARG A 202 15.21 -24.58 6.57
N ASP A 203 14.63 -25.75 6.33
CA ASP A 203 15.32 -26.87 5.70
C ASP A 203 15.76 -26.54 4.26
N ALA A 204 14.94 -25.82 3.49
CA ALA A 204 15.30 -25.36 2.16
C ALA A 204 16.50 -24.39 2.15
N LEU A 205 16.60 -23.51 3.15
CA LEU A 205 17.75 -22.61 3.31
C LEU A 205 19.01 -23.41 3.67
N LEU A 206 18.92 -24.37 4.59
CA LEU A 206 20.04 -25.25 4.96
C LEU A 206 20.48 -26.14 3.79
N GLU A 207 19.56 -26.74 3.03
CA GLU A 207 19.84 -27.51 1.83
C GLU A 207 20.54 -26.67 0.77
N ALA A 208 20.16 -25.39 0.65
CA ALA A 208 20.78 -24.40 -0.24
C ALA A 208 22.15 -23.90 0.28
N LYS A 209 22.67 -24.47 1.40
CA LYS A 209 23.98 -24.19 1.99
C LYS A 209 24.09 -22.83 2.69
N VAL A 210 22.98 -22.31 3.22
CA VAL A 210 23.04 -21.20 4.18
C VAL A 210 23.59 -21.78 5.49
N ASP A 211 24.81 -21.37 5.84
CA ASP A 211 25.58 -21.86 7.00
C ASP A 211 25.84 -20.75 8.05
N VAL A 212 25.04 -19.68 8.02
CA VAL A 212 24.98 -18.62 9.03
C VAL A 212 23.73 -18.80 9.91
N PRO A 213 23.66 -18.18 11.10
CA PRO A 213 22.48 -18.26 11.96
C PRO A 213 21.19 -17.90 11.23
N LEU A 214 20.14 -18.70 11.44
CA LEU A 214 18.79 -18.44 11.00
C LEU A 214 17.97 -17.82 12.14
N PHE A 215 17.07 -16.91 11.84
CA PHE A 215 16.14 -16.32 12.81
C PHE A 215 14.74 -16.15 12.22
N HIS A 216 13.73 -16.08 13.07
CA HIS A 216 12.37 -15.65 12.72
C HIS A 216 11.95 -14.46 13.60
N CYS A 217 10.98 -13.70 13.15
CA CYS A 217 10.41 -12.60 13.91
C CYS A 217 8.91 -12.76 14.09
N ASP A 218 8.42 -12.30 15.26
CA ASP A 218 6.99 -12.21 15.57
C ASP A 218 6.75 -11.08 16.58
N TRP A 219 5.50 -10.84 16.96
CA TRP A 219 5.21 -9.93 18.07
C TRP A 219 5.54 -10.59 19.42
N ALA A 220 5.75 -9.77 20.43
CA ALA A 220 6.03 -10.29 21.78
C ALA A 220 4.81 -11.03 22.34
N GLY A 221 4.92 -12.35 22.49
CA GLY A 221 3.87 -13.21 23.02
C GLY A 221 4.17 -14.70 22.87
N LYS A 222 3.91 -15.46 23.93
CA LYS A 222 4.14 -16.92 23.92
C LYS A 222 3.32 -17.64 22.84
N ASN A 223 2.09 -17.21 22.59
CA ASN A 223 1.22 -17.78 21.56
C ASN A 223 1.81 -17.61 20.15
N TYR A 224 2.38 -16.46 19.82
CA TYR A 224 3.03 -16.20 18.53
C TYR A 224 4.29 -17.06 18.39
N TYR A 225 5.11 -17.11 19.44
CA TYR A 225 6.26 -17.99 19.51
C TYR A 225 5.87 -19.47 19.31
N ASP A 226 4.88 -19.96 20.05
CA ASP A 226 4.42 -21.35 19.93
C ASP A 226 3.90 -21.70 18.54
N ASN A 227 3.36 -20.71 17.80
CA ASN A 227 2.86 -20.89 16.42
C ASN A 227 3.99 -21.02 15.39
N ALA A 228 5.08 -20.25 15.53
CA ALA A 228 6.10 -20.11 14.48
C ALA A 228 7.43 -20.76 14.80
N HIS A 229 7.80 -20.88 16.07
CA HIS A 229 9.14 -21.34 16.43
C HIS A 229 9.39 -22.80 16.04
N VAL A 230 10.53 -23.02 15.38
CA VAL A 230 11.08 -24.32 15.04
C VAL A 230 12.54 -24.42 15.48
N GLU A 231 13.00 -25.63 15.82
CA GLU A 231 14.36 -25.87 16.29
C GLU A 231 15.40 -25.37 15.28
N GLY A 232 16.50 -24.80 15.78
CA GLY A 232 17.59 -24.26 14.97
C GLY A 232 17.34 -22.90 14.36
N VAL A 233 16.22 -22.25 14.68
CA VAL A 233 15.89 -20.87 14.24
C VAL A 233 15.74 -19.98 15.47
N MET A 234 16.58 -18.95 15.59
CA MET A 234 16.55 -18.01 16.71
C MET A 234 15.29 -17.14 16.66
N PRO A 235 14.51 -17.01 17.74
CA PRO A 235 13.40 -16.07 17.80
C PRO A 235 13.88 -14.62 17.97
N SER A 236 13.17 -13.68 17.36
CA SER A 236 13.27 -12.24 17.56
C SER A 236 11.86 -11.64 17.65
N ILE A 237 11.76 -10.38 18.07
CA ILE A 237 10.46 -9.72 18.21
C ILE A 237 10.43 -8.37 17.51
N ASN A 238 9.25 -7.99 16.98
CA ASN A 238 8.95 -6.75 16.30
C ASN A 238 8.02 -5.88 17.16
N PHE A 239 8.35 -4.61 17.34
CA PHE A 239 7.49 -3.62 18.01
C PHE A 239 8.01 -2.20 17.78
N GLY A 240 7.12 -1.19 17.94
CA GLY A 240 7.46 0.23 17.78
C GLY A 240 7.48 1.04 19.08
N GLY A 241 7.35 0.38 20.24
CA GLY A 241 7.33 1.03 21.56
C GLY A 241 7.30 0.03 22.71
N GLU A 242 7.35 0.51 23.97
CA GLU A 242 7.34 -0.32 25.20
C GLU A 242 8.45 -1.38 25.25
N ALA A 243 9.68 -1.02 24.89
CA ALA A 243 10.79 -1.96 24.70
C ALA A 243 11.05 -2.85 25.94
N GLU A 244 11.14 -2.26 27.13
CA GLU A 244 11.38 -2.99 28.38
C GLU A 244 10.30 -4.04 28.65
N LYS A 245 9.02 -3.67 28.47
CA LYS A 245 7.88 -4.56 28.67
C LYS A 245 7.88 -5.72 27.66
N ASN A 246 8.12 -5.44 26.37
CA ASN A 246 8.16 -6.44 25.33
C ASN A 246 9.27 -7.46 25.56
N PHE A 247 10.47 -7.03 25.96
CA PHE A 247 11.56 -7.93 26.29
C PHE A 247 11.34 -8.70 27.61
N ALA A 248 10.67 -8.09 28.59
CA ALA A 248 10.26 -8.82 29.80
C ALA A 248 9.23 -9.94 29.51
N ILE A 249 8.40 -9.79 28.48
CA ILE A 249 7.52 -10.84 27.98
C ILE A 249 8.33 -11.90 27.23
N PHE A 250 9.25 -11.49 26.34
CA PHE A 250 10.09 -12.36 25.54
C PHE A 250 10.93 -13.31 26.39
N GLU A 251 11.58 -12.83 27.45
CA GLU A 251 12.42 -13.62 28.34
C GLU A 251 11.67 -14.80 29.01
N LYS A 252 10.35 -14.68 29.19
CA LYS A 252 9.56 -15.77 29.85
C LYS A 252 9.44 -17.01 28.98
N TYR A 253 9.53 -16.89 27.66
CA TYR A 253 9.38 -18.06 26.76
C TYR A 253 10.64 -18.30 25.89
N ALA A 254 11.55 -17.37 25.81
CA ALA A 254 12.82 -17.50 25.08
C ALA A 254 14.01 -16.99 25.93
N PRO A 255 14.27 -17.59 27.11
CA PRO A 255 15.45 -17.26 27.89
C PRO A 255 16.71 -17.77 27.16
N ASN A 256 17.87 -17.24 27.43
CA ASN A 256 19.15 -17.66 26.88
C ASN A 256 19.29 -17.54 25.32
N VAL A 257 18.59 -16.61 24.73
CA VAL A 257 18.81 -16.20 23.32
C VAL A 257 19.10 -14.69 23.26
N PRO A 258 19.85 -14.23 22.25
CA PRO A 258 20.10 -12.81 22.11
C PRO A 258 18.80 -12.00 21.98
N LYS A 259 18.68 -10.92 22.72
CA LYS A 259 17.58 -9.98 22.55
C LYS A 259 17.76 -9.22 21.26
N PHE A 260 16.82 -9.35 20.32
CA PHE A 260 16.84 -8.66 19.05
C PHE A 260 15.43 -8.16 18.71
N ASN A 261 15.30 -6.82 18.59
CA ASN A 261 14.15 -6.21 17.93
C ASN A 261 14.47 -6.13 16.45
N SER A 262 13.92 -7.07 15.68
CA SER A 262 14.19 -7.18 14.25
C SER A 262 13.40 -6.19 13.38
N GLU A 263 12.39 -5.53 13.96
CA GLU A 263 11.72 -4.34 13.39
C GLU A 263 11.33 -3.39 14.52
N PHE A 264 12.15 -2.40 14.79
CA PHE A 264 11.76 -1.27 15.61
C PHE A 264 11.12 -0.20 14.72
N TRP A 265 9.82 -0.06 14.78
CA TRP A 265 9.06 0.83 13.91
C TRP A 265 9.29 2.30 14.27
N THR A 266 10.11 2.98 13.44
CA THR A 266 10.54 4.38 13.66
C THR A 266 9.50 5.41 13.20
N GLY A 267 8.55 5.01 12.39
CA GLY A 267 7.47 5.78 11.83
C GLY A 267 6.34 4.86 11.39
N TRP A 268 5.57 5.27 10.37
CA TRP A 268 4.51 4.46 9.77
C TRP A 268 4.31 4.81 8.30
N PHE A 269 3.50 4.05 7.59
CA PHE A 269 3.24 4.18 6.16
C PHE A 269 1.95 4.95 5.87
N ASP A 270 1.92 5.62 4.72
CA ASP A 270 0.77 6.37 4.22
C ASP A 270 -0.11 5.53 3.29
N TYR A 271 -1.42 5.80 3.30
CA TYR A 271 -2.37 5.22 2.38
C TYR A 271 -3.26 6.28 1.72
N TRP A 272 -3.75 6.00 0.51
CA TRP A 272 -4.55 6.94 -0.26
C TRP A 272 -5.85 7.33 0.46
N GLY A 273 -6.04 8.64 0.67
CA GLY A 273 -7.15 9.22 1.40
C GLY A 273 -6.95 9.30 2.92
N GLY A 274 -5.82 8.79 3.44
CA GLY A 274 -5.40 8.95 4.83
C GLY A 274 -4.67 10.26 5.09
N LYS A 275 -4.29 10.50 6.33
CA LYS A 275 -3.36 11.58 6.71
C LYS A 275 -1.93 11.10 6.51
N HIS A 276 -1.01 12.05 6.32
CA HIS A 276 0.42 11.74 6.36
C HIS A 276 0.84 11.41 7.79
N GLU A 277 1.48 10.27 7.96
CA GLU A 277 1.95 9.77 9.25
C GLU A 277 3.26 10.45 9.64
N VAL A 278 3.28 11.03 10.83
CA VAL A 278 4.46 11.69 11.41
C VAL A 278 4.54 11.32 12.88
N HIS A 279 5.69 10.84 13.33
CA HIS A 279 5.97 10.48 14.71
C HIS A 279 7.07 11.33 15.27
N SER A 280 6.90 11.85 16.49
CA SER A 280 7.92 12.69 17.10
C SER A 280 9.18 11.90 17.48
N VAL A 281 10.29 12.62 17.61
CA VAL A 281 11.57 12.03 18.04
C VAL A 281 11.42 11.44 19.44
N GLU A 282 10.77 12.17 20.37
CA GLU A 282 10.61 11.77 21.77
C GLU A 282 9.86 10.45 21.93
N GLU A 283 8.84 10.22 21.07
CA GLU A 283 8.05 8.99 21.07
C GLU A 283 8.89 7.74 20.81
N LYS A 284 9.95 7.84 20.01
CA LYS A 284 10.78 6.70 19.59
C LYS A 284 12.13 6.64 20.34
N LEU A 285 12.64 7.80 20.80
CA LEU A 285 13.99 7.92 21.34
C LEU A 285 14.18 7.17 22.64
N ALA A 286 13.19 7.19 23.54
CA ALA A 286 13.28 6.53 24.85
C ALA A 286 13.48 5.02 24.72
N ASP A 287 12.68 4.36 23.89
CA ASP A 287 12.76 2.92 23.64
C ASP A 287 14.06 2.54 22.90
N PHE A 288 14.44 3.32 21.89
CA PHE A 288 15.72 3.10 21.19
C PHE A 288 16.90 3.21 22.15
N LYS A 289 16.93 4.24 22.98
CA LYS A 289 17.99 4.44 23.99
C LYS A 289 18.01 3.29 24.99
N TRP A 290 16.84 2.87 25.51
CA TRP A 290 16.75 1.75 26.43
C TRP A 290 17.36 0.47 25.81
N MET A 291 17.01 0.14 24.57
CA MET A 291 17.57 -1.03 23.87
C MET A 291 19.09 -0.94 23.72
N VAL A 292 19.59 0.19 23.23
CA VAL A 292 21.03 0.38 23.03
C VAL A 292 21.80 0.29 24.36
N ASP A 293 21.32 0.93 25.42
CA ASP A 293 21.97 0.93 26.73
C ASP A 293 21.98 -0.46 27.40
N ASN A 294 20.95 -1.28 27.19
CA ASN A 294 20.82 -2.61 27.76
C ASN A 294 21.42 -3.73 26.87
N GLY A 295 22.20 -3.39 25.83
CA GLY A 295 22.85 -4.38 24.98
C GLY A 295 21.89 -5.15 24.06
N VAL A 296 20.63 -4.69 23.91
CA VAL A 296 19.65 -5.26 23.00
C VAL A 296 20.01 -4.88 21.57
N SER A 297 20.08 -5.86 20.69
CA SER A 297 20.24 -5.62 19.26
C SER A 297 18.97 -5.06 18.64
N VAL A 298 19.09 -4.15 17.69
CA VAL A 298 17.94 -3.44 17.09
C VAL A 298 18.13 -3.21 15.61
N ASN A 299 17.04 -3.37 14.85
CA ASN A 299 16.93 -3.00 13.45
C ASN A 299 15.89 -1.89 13.30
N LEU A 300 16.31 -0.70 12.86
CA LEU A 300 15.41 0.44 12.63
C LEU A 300 14.55 0.18 11.41
N TYR A 301 13.29 -0.07 11.59
CA TYR A 301 12.31 -0.26 10.52
C TYR A 301 11.40 0.98 10.41
N MET A 302 11.56 1.89 9.44
CA MET A 302 12.64 1.92 8.43
C MET A 302 13.76 2.84 8.89
N PHE A 303 14.99 2.57 8.48
CA PHE A 303 16.06 3.57 8.45
C PHE A 303 15.89 4.48 7.22
N HIS A 304 15.54 3.88 6.07
CA HIS A 304 15.27 4.57 4.82
C HIS A 304 14.21 3.78 4.01
N GLY A 305 13.05 4.35 3.86
CA GLY A 305 11.94 3.68 3.18
C GLY A 305 12.07 3.62 1.66
N GLY A 306 12.40 4.75 1.04
CA GLY A 306 12.52 4.89 -0.42
C GLY A 306 11.17 4.97 -1.13
N THR A 307 11.12 4.53 -2.40
CA THR A 307 9.94 4.64 -3.28
C THR A 307 9.47 3.26 -3.74
N THR A 308 8.20 2.96 -3.56
CA THR A 308 7.60 1.74 -4.11
C THR A 308 7.05 2.03 -5.50
N ASN A 309 7.90 1.90 -6.52
CA ASN A 309 7.56 2.26 -7.89
C ASN A 309 6.52 1.33 -8.52
N GLY A 310 5.84 1.82 -9.55
CA GLY A 310 4.95 1.03 -10.39
C GLY A 310 3.69 0.55 -9.67
N PHE A 311 3.43 -0.75 -9.74
CA PHE A 311 2.27 -1.42 -9.14
C PHE A 311 2.62 -2.22 -7.88
N PHE A 312 3.78 -1.98 -7.30
CA PHE A 312 4.24 -2.72 -6.12
C PHE A 312 3.77 -2.20 -4.74
N PRO A 313 3.20 -0.98 -4.57
CA PRO A 313 2.58 -0.67 -3.29
C PRO A 313 1.51 -1.68 -2.92
N GLY A 314 1.51 -2.15 -1.67
CA GLY A 314 0.53 -3.05 -1.11
C GLY A 314 -0.66 -2.34 -0.48
N ALA A 315 -1.39 -3.06 0.36
CA ALA A 315 -2.51 -2.54 1.13
C ALA A 315 -2.66 -3.25 2.47
N ASN A 316 -3.14 -2.57 3.49
CA ASN A 316 -3.79 -3.23 4.61
C ASN A 316 -5.26 -3.51 4.26
N GLY A 317 -5.79 -4.62 4.74
CA GLY A 317 -7.17 -4.94 4.46
C GLY A 317 -7.68 -6.22 5.09
N SER A 318 -8.99 -6.27 5.16
CA SER A 318 -9.76 -7.45 5.57
C SER A 318 -11.00 -7.56 4.68
N ASN A 319 -11.98 -8.32 5.10
CA ASN A 319 -13.28 -8.35 4.45
C ASN A 319 -14.11 -7.07 4.68
N THR A 320 -13.69 -6.21 5.61
CA THR A 320 -14.46 -5.03 6.05
C THR A 320 -13.78 -3.70 5.78
N TYR A 321 -12.47 -3.65 5.58
CA TYR A 321 -11.73 -2.43 5.28
C TYR A 321 -10.63 -2.68 4.25
N TYR A 322 -10.17 -1.63 3.57
CA TYR A 322 -9.13 -1.69 2.56
C TYR A 322 -8.43 -0.34 2.42
N THR A 323 -7.12 -0.30 2.64
CA THR A 323 -6.31 0.92 2.62
C THR A 323 -5.07 0.71 1.74
N PRO A 324 -5.16 1.03 0.41
CA PRO A 324 -4.02 0.91 -0.50
C PRO A 324 -3.00 2.01 -0.24
N TYR A 325 -1.70 1.64 -0.24
CA TYR A 325 -0.61 2.56 0.09
C TYR A 325 -0.25 3.49 -1.06
N THR A 326 0.37 4.62 -0.67
CA THR A 326 0.93 5.60 -1.60
C THR A 326 2.15 5.04 -2.36
N THR A 327 2.62 5.78 -3.35
CA THR A 327 3.83 5.41 -4.10
C THR A 327 5.10 5.66 -3.26
N SER A 328 5.15 6.75 -2.51
CA SER A 328 6.23 6.98 -1.54
C SER A 328 6.14 5.99 -0.40
N TYR A 329 7.28 5.46 0.01
CA TYR A 329 7.43 4.70 1.24
C TYR A 329 8.33 5.49 2.21
N ASP A 330 8.06 6.80 2.33
CA ASP A 330 8.83 7.69 3.20
C ASP A 330 8.90 7.17 4.64
N TYR A 331 7.80 6.65 5.15
CA TYR A 331 7.67 5.98 6.44
C TYR A 331 7.95 6.90 7.63
N ASP A 332 8.15 8.19 7.41
CA ASP A 332 8.71 9.13 8.40
C ASP A 332 10.03 8.60 9.01
N ALA A 333 10.81 7.92 8.16
CA ALA A 333 12.07 7.29 8.52
C ALA A 333 13.16 8.33 8.85
N PRO A 334 14.20 7.97 9.65
CA PRO A 334 15.34 8.85 9.94
C PRO A 334 16.03 9.42 8.71
N LEU A 335 16.02 8.69 7.60
CA LEU A 335 16.52 9.15 6.30
C LEU A 335 15.35 9.21 5.33
N SER A 336 15.00 10.40 4.85
CA SER A 336 13.87 10.64 3.94
C SER A 336 14.00 9.92 2.59
N GLU A 337 12.94 9.89 1.80
CA GLU A 337 12.88 9.23 0.48
C GLU A 337 14.02 9.69 -0.46
N ASP A 338 14.36 10.96 -0.47
CA ASP A 338 15.47 11.53 -1.25
C ASP A 338 16.87 11.41 -0.57
N GLY A 339 16.90 10.84 0.65
CA GLY A 339 18.14 10.58 1.39
C GLY A 339 18.68 11.77 2.20
N VAL A 340 17.79 12.66 2.62
CA VAL A 340 18.12 13.76 3.54
C VAL A 340 17.88 13.30 4.98
N PRO A 341 18.86 13.46 5.91
CA PRO A 341 18.66 13.10 7.31
C PRO A 341 17.75 14.11 8.01
N ASN A 342 16.85 13.62 8.86
CA ASN A 342 15.96 14.44 9.68
C ASN A 342 16.39 14.43 11.16
N GLU A 343 15.57 15.00 12.06
CA GLU A 343 15.85 15.09 13.48
C GLU A 343 16.01 13.72 14.15
N LYS A 344 15.25 12.70 13.75
CA LYS A 344 15.37 11.32 14.26
C LYS A 344 16.75 10.74 13.94
N PHE A 345 17.29 11.02 12.75
CA PHE A 345 18.64 10.58 12.36
C PHE A 345 19.68 11.05 13.36
N PHE A 346 19.69 12.34 13.68
CA PHE A 346 20.68 12.91 14.59
C PHE A 346 20.47 12.51 16.05
N ALA A 347 19.21 12.36 16.46
CA ALA A 347 18.88 11.89 17.81
C ALA A 347 19.36 10.45 18.05
N PHE A 348 19.12 9.55 17.10
CA PHE A 348 19.57 8.16 17.18
C PHE A 348 21.09 8.05 17.04
N GLN A 349 21.71 8.85 16.15
CA GLN A 349 23.19 8.96 16.06
C GLN A 349 23.79 9.31 17.40
N LYS A 350 23.20 10.28 18.11
CA LYS A 350 23.67 10.71 19.42
C LYS A 350 23.63 9.58 20.45
N VAL A 351 22.54 8.82 20.51
CA VAL A 351 22.40 7.64 21.41
C VAL A 351 23.50 6.62 21.13
N ILE A 352 23.74 6.30 19.85
CA ILE A 352 24.78 5.34 19.45
C ILE A 352 26.15 5.84 19.88
N LYS A 353 26.44 7.12 19.64
CA LYS A 353 27.75 7.73 19.99
C LYS A 353 27.96 7.81 21.50
N ASP A 354 26.94 8.12 22.27
CA ASP A 354 27.01 8.17 23.73
C ASP A 354 27.30 6.77 24.30
N LYS A 355 26.73 5.70 23.72
CA LYS A 355 26.99 4.31 24.11
C LYS A 355 28.38 3.81 23.71
N PHE A 356 28.86 4.22 22.53
CA PHE A 356 30.15 3.81 21.96
C PHE A 356 31.03 5.03 21.69
N PRO A 357 31.59 5.69 22.74
CA PRO A 357 32.33 6.95 22.58
C PRO A 357 33.58 6.80 21.72
N GLU A 358 34.17 5.60 21.67
CA GLU A 358 35.33 5.29 20.82
C GLU A 358 34.96 5.14 19.33
N LEU A 359 33.67 5.04 18.97
CA LEU A 359 33.24 4.89 17.59
C LEU A 359 33.52 6.17 16.79
N LYS A 360 34.40 6.03 15.81
CA LYS A 360 34.73 7.12 14.86
C LYS A 360 33.72 7.09 13.72
N LEU A 361 32.75 8.01 13.76
CA LEU A 361 31.77 8.16 12.69
C LEU A 361 32.42 8.89 11.49
N PRO A 362 32.23 8.40 10.25
CA PRO A 362 32.63 9.16 9.07
C PRO A 362 31.75 10.42 8.94
N PRO A 363 32.20 11.43 8.21
CA PRO A 363 31.37 12.59 7.90
C PRO A 363 30.16 12.17 7.05
N LEU A 364 29.08 12.93 7.16
CA LEU A 364 27.93 12.76 6.27
C LEU A 364 28.38 12.93 4.81
N PRO A 365 27.94 12.07 3.89
CA PRO A 365 28.16 12.29 2.48
C PRO A 365 27.49 13.59 2.02
N ALA A 366 28.05 14.22 0.98
CA ALA A 366 27.43 15.41 0.39
C ALA A 366 26.00 15.11 -0.07
N PRO A 367 25.04 16.01 0.17
CA PRO A 367 23.68 15.86 -0.35
C PRO A 367 23.68 15.68 -1.87
N LEU A 368 22.76 14.86 -2.37
CA LEU A 368 22.56 14.75 -3.81
C LEU A 368 21.98 16.06 -4.36
N PRO A 369 22.35 16.47 -5.59
CA PRO A 369 21.84 17.68 -6.18
C PRO A 369 20.32 17.64 -6.31
N LYS A 370 19.64 18.72 -5.96
CA LYS A 370 18.20 18.93 -6.20
C LYS A 370 17.99 19.95 -7.30
N ILE A 371 16.93 19.79 -8.07
CA ILE A 371 16.55 20.71 -9.15
C ILE A 371 15.06 21.04 -9.12
N THR A 372 14.72 22.21 -9.64
CA THR A 372 13.36 22.57 -10.00
C THR A 372 13.15 22.44 -11.51
N ILE A 373 11.93 22.11 -11.93
CA ILE A 373 11.52 22.10 -13.33
C ILE A 373 10.37 23.08 -13.46
N PRO A 374 10.49 24.11 -14.35
CA PRO A 374 9.40 25.05 -14.60
C PRO A 374 8.11 24.32 -14.99
N GLU A 375 6.96 24.93 -14.69
CA GLU A 375 5.66 24.36 -15.06
C GLU A 375 5.56 24.18 -16.57
N PHE A 376 5.08 23.00 -17.00
CA PHE A 376 4.86 22.64 -18.39
C PHE A 376 3.51 21.95 -18.59
N ASN A 377 2.94 22.11 -19.78
CA ASN A 377 1.67 21.50 -20.16
C ASN A 377 1.92 20.11 -20.78
N LEU A 378 1.06 19.14 -20.42
CA LEU A 378 0.99 17.86 -21.09
C LEU A 378 -0.06 17.90 -22.20
N LYS A 379 0.24 17.28 -23.35
CA LYS A 379 -0.66 17.19 -24.50
C LYS A 379 -1.25 15.79 -24.59
N PRO A 380 -2.56 15.64 -24.87
CA PRO A 380 -3.15 14.31 -25.11
C PRO A 380 -2.56 13.74 -26.41
N VAL A 381 -2.13 12.46 -26.37
CA VAL A 381 -1.50 11.80 -27.51
C VAL A 381 -2.22 10.51 -27.92
N ALA A 382 -2.87 9.81 -27.00
CA ALA A 382 -3.53 8.55 -27.30
C ALA A 382 -4.69 8.25 -26.34
N SER A 383 -5.83 7.82 -26.86
CA SER A 383 -6.94 7.30 -26.08
C SER A 383 -6.68 5.85 -25.69
N LEU A 384 -7.02 5.48 -24.45
CA LEU A 384 -7.00 4.08 -24.03
C LEU A 384 -7.94 3.22 -24.91
N ALA A 385 -9.11 3.75 -25.27
CA ALA A 385 -10.08 3.05 -26.10
C ALA A 385 -9.54 2.66 -27.48
N ALA A 386 -8.69 3.49 -28.09
CA ALA A 386 -8.07 3.22 -29.39
C ALA A 386 -6.88 2.25 -29.30
N ASN A 387 -6.43 1.93 -28.09
CA ASN A 387 -5.25 1.11 -27.82
C ASN A 387 -5.56 -0.17 -27.04
N LEU A 388 -6.83 -0.60 -27.04
CA LEU A 388 -7.22 -1.85 -26.42
C LEU A 388 -6.59 -3.02 -27.16
N PRO A 389 -6.06 -4.05 -26.46
CA PRO A 389 -5.56 -5.28 -27.08
C PRO A 389 -6.71 -6.10 -27.67
N LYS A 390 -6.39 -7.25 -28.26
CA LYS A 390 -7.42 -8.20 -28.71
C LYS A 390 -8.23 -8.72 -27.51
N ALA A 391 -9.55 -8.67 -27.64
CA ALA A 391 -10.47 -9.16 -26.62
C ALA A 391 -10.36 -10.69 -26.45
N GLN A 392 -10.52 -11.13 -25.20
CA GLN A 392 -10.76 -12.53 -24.86
C GLN A 392 -12.21 -12.63 -24.33
N THR A 393 -12.98 -13.60 -24.85
CA THR A 393 -14.41 -13.70 -24.51
C THR A 393 -14.68 -14.87 -23.57
N PHE A 394 -15.43 -14.61 -22.49
CA PHE A 394 -15.86 -15.61 -21.52
C PHE A 394 -17.31 -15.38 -21.12
N ASN A 395 -17.96 -16.43 -20.63
CA ASN A 395 -19.36 -16.33 -20.19
C ASN A 395 -19.49 -15.47 -18.92
N LYS A 396 -18.55 -15.57 -17.97
CA LYS A 396 -18.50 -14.78 -16.74
C LYS A 396 -17.21 -13.94 -16.70
N PRO A 397 -17.18 -12.83 -15.94
CA PRO A 397 -15.97 -12.09 -15.70
C PRO A 397 -14.84 -12.99 -15.19
N GLN A 398 -13.65 -12.77 -15.69
CA GLN A 398 -12.42 -13.47 -15.28
C GLN A 398 -11.52 -12.51 -14.50
N THR A 399 -10.76 -13.03 -13.53
CA THR A 399 -9.78 -12.25 -12.78
C THR A 399 -8.50 -12.00 -13.60
N MET A 400 -7.72 -10.99 -13.22
CA MET A 400 -6.44 -10.70 -13.87
C MET A 400 -5.51 -11.92 -13.86
N GLU A 401 -5.40 -12.60 -12.71
CA GLU A 401 -4.53 -13.76 -12.53
C GLU A 401 -4.91 -14.92 -13.43
N SER A 402 -6.21 -15.18 -13.62
CA SER A 402 -6.69 -16.23 -14.52
C SER A 402 -6.32 -15.95 -15.98
N LEU A 403 -6.14 -14.68 -16.35
CA LEU A 403 -5.72 -14.21 -17.66
C LEU A 403 -4.21 -13.95 -17.77
N ASN A 404 -3.41 -14.42 -16.80
CA ASN A 404 -1.96 -14.22 -16.70
C ASN A 404 -1.53 -12.74 -16.63
N GLN A 405 -2.36 -11.90 -16.05
CA GLN A 405 -2.05 -10.50 -15.78
C GLN A 405 -1.78 -10.31 -14.29
N ASN A 406 -0.62 -9.77 -13.91
CA ASN A 406 -0.23 -9.58 -12.52
C ASN A 406 -0.71 -8.24 -11.94
N SER A 407 -0.75 -7.20 -12.76
CA SER A 407 -1.02 -5.81 -12.32
C SER A 407 -1.62 -4.97 -13.43
N GLY A 408 -1.95 -3.72 -13.15
CA GLY A 408 -2.48 -2.77 -14.13
C GLY A 408 -4.00 -2.63 -14.06
N TYR A 409 -4.64 -2.61 -15.23
CA TYR A 409 -6.09 -2.49 -15.36
C TYR A 409 -6.66 -3.65 -16.19
N ILE A 410 -7.93 -3.95 -15.98
CA ILE A 410 -8.67 -4.85 -16.86
C ILE A 410 -9.99 -4.19 -17.25
N LEU A 411 -10.31 -4.20 -18.56
CA LEU A 411 -11.58 -3.70 -19.06
C LEU A 411 -12.49 -4.89 -19.40
N TYR A 412 -13.68 -4.86 -18.84
CA TYR A 412 -14.78 -5.76 -19.15
C TYR A 412 -15.78 -5.02 -20.04
N SER A 413 -16.23 -5.62 -21.14
CA SER A 413 -17.22 -5.04 -22.04
C SER A 413 -18.38 -6.01 -22.28
N HIS A 414 -19.60 -5.49 -22.20
CA HIS A 414 -20.83 -6.26 -22.40
C HIS A 414 -21.87 -5.42 -23.13
N GLN A 415 -22.63 -6.01 -24.05
CA GLN A 415 -23.73 -5.34 -24.74
C GLN A 415 -25.01 -5.44 -23.91
N ILE A 416 -25.62 -4.28 -23.61
CA ILE A 416 -26.94 -4.17 -22.99
C ILE A 416 -27.95 -3.62 -24.00
N GLU A 417 -29.23 -3.90 -23.83
CA GLU A 417 -30.27 -3.49 -24.78
C GLU A 417 -31.41 -2.73 -24.13
N GLY A 418 -31.93 -1.75 -24.87
CA GLY A 418 -33.13 -1.00 -24.55
C GLY A 418 -32.93 0.17 -23.59
N ARG A 419 -34.03 0.82 -23.23
CA ARG A 419 -34.06 1.82 -22.15
C ARG A 419 -33.95 1.10 -20.82
N LEU A 420 -32.94 1.46 -20.03
CA LEU A 420 -32.64 0.78 -18.78
C LEU A 420 -32.61 1.78 -17.63
N GLN A 421 -33.40 1.52 -16.61
CA GLN A 421 -33.29 2.21 -15.33
C GLN A 421 -33.19 1.18 -14.22
N GLY A 422 -32.15 1.26 -13.38
CA GLY A 422 -31.98 0.32 -12.30
C GLY A 422 -30.61 0.36 -11.63
N ASN A 423 -30.29 -0.67 -10.87
CA ASN A 423 -29.00 -0.84 -10.23
C ASN A 423 -28.11 -1.81 -10.99
N LEU A 424 -26.89 -1.36 -11.29
CA LEU A 424 -25.78 -2.22 -11.68
C LEU A 424 -25.06 -2.64 -10.40
N THR A 425 -25.06 -3.94 -10.11
CA THR A 425 -24.43 -4.51 -8.92
C THR A 425 -23.22 -5.35 -9.33
N ILE A 426 -22.06 -5.07 -8.73
CA ILE A 426 -20.83 -5.86 -8.84
C ILE A 426 -20.48 -6.29 -7.42
N LYS A 427 -20.77 -7.52 -7.04
CA LYS A 427 -20.70 -7.96 -5.64
C LYS A 427 -19.30 -7.81 -5.04
N ARG A 428 -18.27 -7.99 -5.85
CA ARG A 428 -16.89 -7.86 -5.40
C ARG A 428 -16.00 -7.25 -6.48
N VAL A 429 -15.77 -5.94 -6.35
CA VAL A 429 -14.79 -5.19 -7.15
C VAL A 429 -13.43 -5.22 -6.47
N MET A 430 -12.40 -5.61 -7.21
CA MET A 430 -11.02 -5.70 -6.72
C MET A 430 -10.08 -4.93 -7.65
N ASP A 431 -9.88 -3.58 -7.50
CA ASP A 431 -10.27 -2.82 -6.30
C ASP A 431 -11.18 -1.61 -6.62
N ARG A 432 -10.95 -0.88 -7.74
CA ARG A 432 -11.74 0.29 -8.12
C ARG A 432 -12.24 0.15 -9.55
N ALA A 433 -13.55 0.16 -9.73
CA ALA A 433 -14.18 0.06 -11.03
C ALA A 433 -14.72 1.41 -11.49
N THR A 434 -14.31 1.89 -12.66
CA THR A 434 -14.95 3.00 -13.36
C THR A 434 -15.89 2.42 -14.41
N ILE A 435 -17.15 2.84 -14.36
CA ILE A 435 -18.22 2.30 -15.19
C ILE A 435 -18.56 3.32 -16.28
N TYR A 436 -18.65 2.82 -17.52
CA TYR A 436 -19.00 3.60 -18.69
C TYR A 436 -20.18 2.96 -19.40
N ILE A 437 -21.03 3.78 -20.01
CA ILE A 437 -22.04 3.37 -20.99
C ILE A 437 -21.78 4.21 -22.23
N ASP A 438 -21.55 3.55 -23.37
CA ASP A 438 -21.19 4.19 -24.64
C ASP A 438 -20.03 5.20 -24.48
N LYS A 439 -18.99 4.79 -23.77
CA LYS A 439 -17.78 5.58 -23.43
C LYS A 439 -18.03 6.80 -22.52
N LYS A 440 -19.22 6.99 -22.00
CA LYS A 440 -19.52 8.05 -21.02
C LYS A 440 -19.43 7.48 -19.61
N LYS A 441 -18.65 8.10 -18.75
CA LYS A 441 -18.53 7.72 -17.33
C LYS A 441 -19.89 7.91 -16.63
N VAL A 442 -20.39 6.85 -16.02
CA VAL A 442 -21.65 6.86 -15.25
C VAL A 442 -21.43 6.75 -13.74
N GLY A 443 -20.27 6.25 -13.31
CA GLY A 443 -19.93 6.22 -11.90
C GLY A 443 -18.69 5.39 -11.59
N VAL A 444 -18.44 5.24 -10.30
CA VAL A 444 -17.30 4.50 -9.75
C VAL A 444 -17.79 3.60 -8.62
N LEU A 445 -17.24 2.40 -8.52
CA LEU A 445 -17.33 1.56 -7.32
C LEU A 445 -15.94 1.39 -6.75
N ASP A 446 -15.78 1.72 -5.46
CA ASP A 446 -14.48 1.73 -4.78
C ASP A 446 -14.50 0.77 -3.59
N ARG A 447 -13.58 -0.19 -3.58
CA ARG A 447 -13.42 -1.17 -2.49
C ARG A 447 -13.16 -0.50 -1.14
N ARG A 448 -12.43 0.63 -1.11
CA ARG A 448 -12.16 1.37 0.13
C ARG A 448 -13.43 1.79 0.86
N LEU A 449 -14.53 1.95 0.12
CA LEU A 449 -15.81 2.43 0.60
C LEU A 449 -16.87 1.32 0.65
N ASN A 450 -16.48 0.06 0.43
CA ASN A 450 -17.40 -1.08 0.35
C ASN A 450 -18.59 -0.84 -0.58
N GLN A 451 -18.35 -0.23 -1.73
CA GLN A 451 -19.38 0.05 -2.73
C GLN A 451 -19.61 -1.17 -3.63
N PHE A 452 -20.85 -1.59 -3.77
CA PHE A 452 -21.23 -2.79 -4.52
C PHE A 452 -22.17 -2.50 -5.69
N SER A 453 -22.89 -1.38 -5.69
CA SER A 453 -23.84 -1.05 -6.74
C SER A 453 -23.93 0.45 -7.01
N ILE A 454 -24.31 0.80 -8.24
CA ILE A 454 -24.62 2.17 -8.65
C ILE A 454 -25.94 2.19 -9.44
N PRO A 455 -26.73 3.28 -9.34
CA PRO A 455 -27.88 3.48 -10.21
C PRO A 455 -27.39 3.78 -11.64
N ILE A 456 -28.01 3.15 -12.62
CA ILE A 456 -27.83 3.49 -14.04
C ILE A 456 -29.13 3.91 -14.66
N ASN A 457 -29.07 4.84 -15.63
CA ASN A 457 -30.22 5.35 -16.35
C ASN A 457 -29.84 5.59 -17.82
N VAL A 458 -30.24 4.64 -18.68
CA VAL A 458 -30.10 4.71 -20.14
C VAL A 458 -31.45 5.10 -20.73
N LYS A 459 -31.54 6.34 -21.26
CA LYS A 459 -32.81 6.90 -21.76
C LYS A 459 -33.10 6.50 -23.20
N GLU A 460 -32.08 6.26 -23.98
CA GLU A 460 -32.18 5.91 -25.40
C GLU A 460 -32.57 4.43 -25.55
N ALA A 461 -33.33 4.12 -26.62
CA ALA A 461 -33.61 2.75 -27.02
C ALA A 461 -32.51 2.25 -27.95
N GLY A 462 -32.21 0.94 -27.90
CA GLY A 462 -31.22 0.33 -28.79
C GLY A 462 -30.15 -0.47 -28.05
N LYS A 463 -29.05 -0.72 -28.74
CA LYS A 463 -27.88 -1.43 -28.19
C LYS A 463 -26.91 -0.43 -27.60
N HIS A 464 -26.48 -0.69 -26.36
CA HIS A 464 -25.50 0.11 -25.64
C HIS A 464 -24.35 -0.76 -25.19
N ILE A 465 -23.17 -0.18 -25.05
CA ILE A 465 -21.99 -0.88 -24.57
C ILE A 465 -21.73 -0.48 -23.11
N LEU A 466 -21.91 -1.44 -22.21
CA LEU A 466 -21.48 -1.33 -20.83
C LEU A 466 -20.00 -1.72 -20.75
N GLU A 467 -19.16 -0.82 -20.23
CA GLU A 467 -17.75 -1.07 -19.97
C GLU A 467 -17.44 -0.84 -18.48
N ILE A 468 -16.67 -1.75 -17.91
CA ILE A 468 -16.23 -1.70 -16.52
C ILE A 468 -14.72 -1.79 -16.52
N LEU A 469 -14.04 -0.67 -16.28
CA LEU A 469 -12.59 -0.60 -16.17
C LEU A 469 -12.17 -0.75 -14.71
N VAL A 470 -11.56 -1.88 -14.38
CA VAL A 470 -11.14 -2.19 -13.01
C VAL A 470 -9.65 -1.97 -12.84
N GLU A 471 -9.29 -1.18 -11.84
CA GLU A 471 -7.94 -0.90 -11.40
C GLU A 471 -7.49 -1.92 -10.35
N HIS A 472 -6.30 -2.46 -10.53
CA HIS A 472 -5.52 -3.06 -9.46
C HIS A 472 -4.86 -1.92 -8.66
N GLN A 473 -5.42 -1.57 -7.50
CA GLN A 473 -4.79 -0.58 -6.63
C GLN A 473 -3.65 -1.23 -5.82
N ALA A 474 -3.91 -2.34 -5.15
CA ALA A 474 -2.91 -3.10 -4.43
C ALA A 474 -3.50 -4.44 -3.96
N ARG A 475 -2.66 -5.48 -3.78
CA ARG A 475 -3.07 -6.65 -3.00
C ARG A 475 -2.74 -6.45 -1.54
N VAL A 476 -3.61 -6.96 -0.68
CA VAL A 476 -3.38 -6.94 0.77
C VAL A 476 -2.09 -7.69 1.08
N ASN A 477 -1.21 -7.05 1.85
CA ASN A 477 0.05 -7.62 2.31
C ASN A 477 0.00 -8.09 3.77
N PHE A 478 -0.97 -7.65 4.57
CA PHE A 478 -1.09 -8.03 5.97
C PHE A 478 -2.55 -8.39 6.31
N GLY A 479 -2.75 -9.50 7.02
CA GLY A 479 -4.06 -10.00 7.46
C GLY A 479 -4.48 -11.29 6.76
N ASN A 480 -5.63 -11.85 7.17
CA ASN A 480 -6.13 -13.17 6.73
C ASN A 480 -6.80 -13.14 5.33
N ALA A 481 -6.82 -11.98 4.66
CA ALA A 481 -7.48 -11.83 3.37
C ALA A 481 -6.59 -12.17 2.16
N ILE A 482 -5.30 -12.44 2.36
CA ILE A 482 -4.31 -12.58 1.28
C ILE A 482 -4.66 -13.67 0.26
N ASP A 483 -5.28 -14.76 0.65
CA ASP A 483 -5.68 -15.86 -0.25
C ASP A 483 -6.78 -15.45 -1.25
N ASN A 484 -7.49 -14.36 -0.95
CA ASN A 484 -8.63 -13.87 -1.72
C ASN A 484 -8.35 -12.60 -2.52
N GLU A 485 -7.08 -12.24 -2.69
CA GLU A 485 -6.63 -10.98 -3.33
C GLU A 485 -6.52 -11.04 -4.87
N ARG A 486 -7.33 -11.87 -5.53
CA ARG A 486 -7.47 -11.85 -6.99
C ARG A 486 -8.06 -10.53 -7.45
N LYS A 487 -7.56 -9.97 -8.56
CA LYS A 487 -7.92 -8.65 -9.07
C LYS A 487 -8.90 -8.70 -10.24
N GLY A 488 -9.71 -7.65 -10.34
CA GLY A 488 -10.80 -7.54 -11.32
C GLY A 488 -12.17 -7.78 -10.70
N ILE A 489 -13.09 -8.39 -11.43
CA ILE A 489 -14.43 -8.78 -10.96
C ILE A 489 -14.37 -10.26 -10.57
N THR A 490 -14.55 -10.57 -9.29
CA THR A 490 -14.33 -11.93 -8.77
C THR A 490 -15.61 -12.76 -8.61
N GLU A 491 -16.79 -12.14 -8.54
CA GLU A 491 -18.04 -12.86 -8.32
C GLU A 491 -19.05 -12.73 -9.47
N GLY A 492 -19.12 -11.59 -10.14
CA GLY A 492 -20.02 -11.38 -11.27
C GLY A 492 -20.65 -9.99 -11.31
N VAL A 493 -21.51 -9.76 -12.27
CA VAL A 493 -22.21 -8.48 -12.52
C VAL A 493 -23.69 -8.73 -12.72
N TRP A 494 -24.52 -7.95 -12.04
CA TRP A 494 -25.99 -8.04 -12.13
C TRP A 494 -26.59 -6.69 -12.52
N LEU A 495 -27.61 -6.74 -13.34
CA LEU A 495 -28.44 -5.59 -13.67
C LEU A 495 -29.87 -5.87 -13.26
N ASN A 496 -30.43 -5.09 -12.33
CA ASN A 496 -31.75 -5.30 -11.74
C ASN A 496 -31.96 -6.75 -11.23
N GLY A 497 -30.94 -7.34 -10.59
CA GLY A 497 -30.96 -8.69 -10.04
C GLY A 497 -30.78 -9.82 -11.07
N LYS A 498 -30.63 -9.51 -12.37
CA LYS A 498 -30.31 -10.50 -13.41
C LYS A 498 -28.82 -10.50 -13.71
N GLU A 499 -28.17 -11.66 -13.62
CA GLU A 499 -26.73 -11.80 -13.93
C GLU A 499 -26.50 -11.54 -15.43
N LEU A 500 -25.49 -10.73 -15.73
CA LEU A 500 -25.02 -10.44 -17.06
C LEU A 500 -23.96 -11.47 -17.47
N LEU A 501 -24.18 -12.14 -18.60
CA LEU A 501 -23.33 -13.21 -19.14
C LEU A 501 -22.85 -12.85 -20.55
N GLY A 502 -21.64 -13.31 -20.91
CA GLY A 502 -21.03 -13.01 -22.22
C GLY A 502 -20.23 -11.72 -22.18
N TRP A 503 -18.98 -11.80 -21.69
CA TRP A 503 -18.09 -10.67 -21.48
C TRP A 503 -16.87 -10.72 -22.38
N ALA A 504 -16.52 -9.60 -22.99
CA ALA A 504 -15.22 -9.37 -23.61
C ALA A 504 -14.26 -8.76 -22.56
N HIS A 505 -13.03 -9.30 -22.50
CA HIS A 505 -12.00 -8.89 -21.53
C HIS A 505 -10.80 -8.33 -22.29
N TYR A 506 -10.28 -7.19 -21.83
CA TYR A 506 -9.08 -6.57 -22.36
C TYR A 506 -8.07 -6.41 -21.22
N THR A 507 -6.99 -7.21 -21.27
CA THR A 507 -5.91 -7.15 -20.28
C THR A 507 -5.00 -5.96 -20.55
N LEU A 508 -4.77 -5.12 -19.55
CA LEU A 508 -4.03 -3.87 -19.63
C LEU A 508 -2.92 -3.82 -18.56
N PRO A 509 -1.86 -4.61 -18.69
CA PRO A 509 -0.79 -4.65 -17.69
C PRO A 509 -0.02 -3.32 -17.58
N LEU A 510 -0.01 -2.50 -18.64
CA LEU A 510 0.59 -1.16 -18.71
C LEU A 510 2.07 -1.09 -18.28
N ASN A 511 2.79 -2.20 -18.38
CA ASN A 511 4.23 -2.26 -18.11
C ASN A 511 5.03 -1.46 -19.15
N ASN A 512 4.52 -1.39 -20.37
CA ASN A 512 5.06 -0.59 -21.45
C ASN A 512 3.90 0.10 -22.21
N ILE A 513 4.00 1.42 -22.32
CA ILE A 513 3.04 2.28 -23.02
C ILE A 513 3.61 2.89 -24.31
N ASP A 514 4.85 2.57 -24.68
CA ASP A 514 5.50 3.11 -25.89
C ASP A 514 4.84 2.63 -27.18
N GLY A 515 4.12 1.52 -27.13
CA GLY A 515 3.35 0.97 -28.23
C GLY A 515 1.99 1.64 -28.49
N PHE A 516 1.59 2.63 -27.68
CA PHE A 516 0.31 3.29 -27.85
C PHE A 516 0.29 4.12 -29.17
N LYS A 517 -0.70 3.82 -30.00
CA LYS A 517 -0.94 4.54 -31.26
C LYS A 517 -1.63 5.84 -30.99
N SER A 518 -1.13 6.92 -31.61
CA SER A 518 -1.76 8.25 -31.51
C SER A 518 -3.22 8.20 -31.97
N SER A 519 -4.09 8.89 -31.23
CA SER A 519 -5.51 8.98 -31.52
C SER A 519 -6.09 10.27 -30.92
N PRO A 520 -7.20 10.79 -31.47
CA PRO A 520 -7.88 11.95 -30.91
C PRO A 520 -8.30 11.74 -29.45
N ARG A 521 -8.36 12.84 -28.69
CA ARG A 521 -8.90 12.82 -27.35
C ARG A 521 -10.38 12.46 -27.37
N GLN A 522 -10.77 11.50 -26.54
CA GLN A 522 -12.17 11.14 -26.32
C GLN A 522 -12.57 11.61 -24.91
N SER A 523 -13.47 12.60 -24.84
CA SER A 523 -13.96 13.10 -23.55
C SER A 523 -14.63 12.00 -22.74
N GLY A 524 -14.40 12.03 -21.43
CA GLY A 524 -14.95 11.07 -20.47
C GLY A 524 -14.25 9.72 -20.42
N TYR A 525 -13.15 9.51 -21.17
CA TYR A 525 -12.43 8.22 -21.21
C TYR A 525 -10.93 8.43 -20.96
N PRO A 526 -10.21 7.44 -20.38
CA PRO A 526 -8.79 7.58 -20.04
C PRO A 526 -7.90 7.89 -21.25
N HIS A 527 -6.93 8.78 -21.03
CA HIS A 527 -6.00 9.25 -22.07
C HIS A 527 -4.56 9.26 -21.62
N LEU A 528 -3.68 8.90 -22.56
CA LEU A 528 -2.25 9.10 -22.41
C LEU A 528 -1.91 10.55 -22.86
N TYR A 529 -1.27 11.26 -21.93
CA TYR A 529 -0.71 12.59 -22.16
C TYR A 529 0.81 12.51 -22.16
N GLN A 530 1.44 13.44 -22.89
CA GLN A 530 2.89 13.50 -23.02
C GLN A 530 3.39 14.93 -23.01
N ALA A 531 4.57 15.13 -22.42
CA ALA A 531 5.36 16.34 -22.56
C ALA A 531 6.85 16.02 -22.64
N THR A 532 7.62 17.00 -23.08
CA THR A 532 9.08 16.98 -22.99
C THR A 532 9.57 18.29 -22.37
N PHE A 533 10.64 18.19 -21.60
CA PHE A 533 11.34 19.31 -21.00
C PHE A 533 12.84 19.12 -21.12
N ASN A 534 13.60 20.23 -21.10
CA ASN A 534 15.05 20.19 -21.18
C ASN A 534 15.66 20.56 -19.82
N LEU A 535 16.77 19.89 -19.48
CA LEU A 535 17.54 20.17 -18.28
C LEU A 535 18.99 20.53 -18.64
N ASP A 536 19.48 21.63 -18.08
CA ASP A 536 20.90 22.00 -18.14
C ASP A 536 21.73 21.18 -17.15
N LYS A 537 21.15 20.83 -16.01
CA LYS A 537 21.74 20.00 -14.96
C LYS A 537 20.75 18.97 -14.48
N VAL A 538 21.23 17.79 -14.10
CA VAL A 538 20.42 16.73 -13.50
C VAL A 538 20.50 16.78 -11.97
N GLY A 539 19.45 16.42 -11.32
CA GLY A 539 19.33 16.33 -9.86
C GLY A 539 17.98 15.75 -9.47
N ASP A 540 17.81 15.44 -8.20
CA ASP A 540 16.56 14.95 -7.65
C ASP A 540 15.48 16.02 -7.70
N THR A 541 14.26 15.60 -7.94
CA THR A 541 13.10 16.52 -7.96
C THR A 541 11.82 15.77 -7.58
N TYR A 542 10.81 16.49 -7.15
CA TYR A 542 9.46 15.99 -6.90
C TYR A 542 8.52 16.58 -7.94
N LEU A 543 7.85 15.73 -8.72
CA LEU A 543 6.82 16.21 -9.65
C LEU A 543 5.54 16.51 -8.88
N ASP A 544 5.14 17.78 -8.91
CA ASP A 544 3.90 18.27 -8.31
C ASP A 544 2.69 17.80 -9.11
N THR A 545 1.89 16.90 -8.53
CA THR A 545 0.74 16.26 -9.18
C THR A 545 -0.61 16.89 -8.82
N ARG A 546 -0.63 18.04 -8.14
CA ARG A 546 -1.88 18.71 -7.72
C ARG A 546 -2.73 19.26 -8.88
N LYS A 547 -2.16 19.34 -10.09
CA LYS A 547 -2.86 19.78 -11.32
C LYS A 547 -3.15 18.63 -12.29
N VAL A 548 -3.13 17.40 -11.79
CA VAL A 548 -3.59 16.17 -12.46
C VAL A 548 -4.57 15.45 -11.55
N GLY A 549 -5.31 14.49 -12.07
CA GLY A 549 -6.39 13.83 -11.34
C GLY A 549 -5.93 12.55 -10.66
N LYS A 550 -6.12 11.44 -11.34
CA LYS A 550 -5.74 10.09 -10.89
C LYS A 550 -5.13 9.34 -12.06
N GLY A 551 -4.01 8.69 -11.85
CA GLY A 551 -3.40 7.92 -12.93
C GLY A 551 -2.02 7.37 -12.63
N LEU A 552 -1.27 7.15 -13.71
CA LEU A 552 0.06 6.57 -13.72
C LEU A 552 1.04 7.53 -14.41
N LEU A 553 2.29 7.57 -13.94
CA LEU A 553 3.31 8.47 -14.46
C LEU A 553 4.59 7.71 -14.83
N TRP A 554 5.17 8.06 -15.99
CA TRP A 554 6.46 7.56 -16.47
C TRP A 554 7.41 8.71 -16.77
N ILE A 555 8.69 8.53 -16.46
CA ILE A 555 9.80 9.42 -16.84
C ILE A 555 10.82 8.62 -17.63
N ASN A 556 11.12 9.09 -18.84
CA ASN A 556 12.09 8.45 -19.73
C ASN A 556 11.85 6.92 -19.89
N GLY A 557 10.57 6.52 -19.98
CA GLY A 557 10.13 5.14 -20.07
C GLY A 557 10.11 4.35 -18.75
N ARG A 558 10.54 4.93 -17.62
CA ARG A 558 10.46 4.30 -16.30
C ARG A 558 9.14 4.61 -15.61
N HIS A 559 8.42 3.59 -15.19
CA HIS A 559 7.17 3.73 -14.43
C HIS A 559 7.48 4.19 -13.00
N ILE A 560 7.17 5.46 -12.69
CA ILE A 560 7.38 6.04 -11.37
C ILE A 560 6.35 5.48 -10.38
N GLY A 561 5.07 5.53 -10.74
CA GLY A 561 4.01 5.03 -9.88
C GLY A 561 2.66 5.69 -10.14
N ARG A 562 1.79 5.57 -9.14
CA ARG A 562 0.46 6.15 -9.11
C ARG A 562 0.50 7.55 -8.50
N TYR A 563 -0.36 8.41 -9.01
CA TYR A 563 -0.76 9.65 -8.36
C TYR A 563 -2.28 9.68 -8.21
N TRP A 564 -2.74 10.36 -7.17
CA TRP A 564 -4.16 10.55 -6.92
C TRP A 564 -4.38 11.83 -6.14
N TYR A 565 -5.23 12.73 -6.65
CA TYR A 565 -5.47 14.06 -6.06
C TYR A 565 -5.97 14.02 -4.60
N ILE A 566 -6.53 12.88 -4.13
CA ILE A 566 -6.99 12.76 -2.74
C ILE A 566 -5.83 12.76 -1.72
N GLY A 567 -4.60 12.48 -2.15
CA GLY A 567 -3.43 12.45 -1.27
C GLY A 567 -3.42 11.28 -0.27
N PRO A 568 -2.57 11.35 0.77
CA PRO A 568 -1.78 12.52 1.21
C PRO A 568 -0.61 12.88 0.29
N GLN A 569 -0.09 11.95 -0.49
CA GLN A 569 1.02 12.19 -1.41
C GLN A 569 0.58 13.05 -2.60
N GLN A 570 1.05 14.31 -2.66
CA GLN A 570 0.74 15.26 -3.74
C GLN A 570 1.92 15.47 -4.70
N THR A 571 3.02 14.75 -4.49
CA THR A 571 4.23 14.82 -5.31
C THR A 571 4.83 13.44 -5.51
N LEU A 572 5.44 13.20 -6.68
CA LEU A 572 6.15 11.96 -6.97
C LEU A 572 7.66 12.21 -7.05
N PHE A 573 8.44 11.46 -6.28
CA PHE A 573 9.90 11.52 -6.32
C PHE A 573 10.44 11.04 -7.66
N VAL A 574 11.32 11.84 -8.27
CA VAL A 574 12.06 11.50 -9.48
C VAL A 574 13.55 11.63 -9.18
N PRO A 575 14.25 10.51 -9.02
CA PRO A 575 15.68 10.53 -8.77
C PRO A 575 16.46 11.08 -9.97
N GLY A 576 17.44 11.93 -9.73
CA GLY A 576 18.24 12.58 -10.77
C GLY A 576 18.95 11.58 -11.68
N CYS A 577 19.29 10.39 -11.19
CA CYS A 577 19.91 9.31 -11.99
C CYS A 577 18.97 8.74 -13.07
N TRP A 578 17.67 9.07 -13.07
CA TRP A 578 16.70 8.71 -14.11
C TRP A 578 16.47 9.84 -15.11
N LEU A 579 16.98 11.02 -14.82
CA LEU A 579 16.93 12.19 -15.69
C LEU A 579 18.20 12.27 -16.55
N LYS A 580 18.09 13.04 -17.63
CA LYS A 580 19.19 13.27 -18.60
C LYS A 580 19.44 14.77 -18.75
N GLN A 581 20.69 15.16 -18.92
CA GLN A 581 20.98 16.48 -19.45
C GLN A 581 20.41 16.59 -20.87
N GLY A 582 19.80 17.72 -21.20
CA GLY A 582 19.02 17.92 -22.42
C GLY A 582 17.59 17.38 -22.28
N LYS A 583 17.09 16.75 -23.34
CA LYS A 583 15.67 16.37 -23.49
C LYS A 583 15.27 15.20 -22.58
N ASN A 584 14.23 15.40 -21.79
CA ASN A 584 13.53 14.39 -21.00
C ASN A 584 12.07 14.27 -21.45
N GLU A 585 11.50 13.09 -21.27
CA GLU A 585 10.11 12.79 -21.61
C GLU A 585 9.32 12.41 -20.34
N VAL A 586 8.12 12.94 -20.22
CA VAL A 586 7.13 12.51 -19.24
C VAL A 586 5.87 12.04 -19.95
N LYS A 587 5.34 10.90 -19.53
CA LYS A 587 4.05 10.36 -19.95
C LYS A 587 3.15 10.17 -18.74
N VAL A 588 1.87 10.51 -18.92
CA VAL A 588 0.84 10.39 -17.87
C VAL A 588 -0.37 9.70 -18.47
N LEU A 589 -0.77 8.58 -17.92
CA LEU A 589 -2.07 7.97 -18.21
C LEU A 589 -3.08 8.51 -17.19
N GLU A 590 -3.87 9.52 -17.62
CA GLU A 590 -4.87 10.17 -16.79
C GLU A 590 -6.20 9.41 -16.89
N MET A 591 -6.77 9.10 -15.75
CA MET A 591 -8.02 8.32 -15.62
C MET A 591 -9.25 9.21 -15.47
N GLU A 592 -9.06 10.48 -15.14
CA GLU A 592 -10.13 11.46 -15.01
C GLU A 592 -10.21 12.35 -16.29
N ASP A 593 -11.38 12.94 -16.55
CA ASP A 593 -11.59 13.78 -17.75
C ASP A 593 -11.21 15.24 -17.48
N LEU A 594 -9.91 15.52 -17.39
CA LEU A 594 -9.39 16.87 -17.22
C LEU A 594 -9.08 17.51 -18.57
N SER A 595 -9.42 18.80 -18.72
CA SER A 595 -9.17 19.55 -19.95
C SER A 595 -7.71 19.96 -20.13
N GLU A 596 -7.03 20.26 -19.03
CA GLU A 596 -5.62 20.66 -18.99
C GLU A 596 -4.88 19.91 -17.88
N LEU A 597 -3.72 19.40 -18.22
CA LEU A 597 -2.79 18.76 -17.27
C LEU A 597 -1.48 19.55 -17.27
N LYS A 598 -1.00 19.85 -16.07
CA LYS A 598 0.27 20.57 -15.86
C LYS A 598 1.08 19.88 -14.77
N LEU A 599 2.39 19.83 -14.98
CA LEU A 599 3.35 19.36 -13.98
C LEU A 599 4.47 20.39 -13.84
N LYS A 600 5.12 20.39 -12.68
CA LYS A 600 6.38 21.09 -12.42
C LYS A 600 7.24 20.25 -11.48
N GLY A 601 8.56 20.46 -11.50
CA GLY A 601 9.47 19.86 -10.55
C GLY A 601 9.76 20.83 -9.40
N ILE A 602 9.72 20.32 -8.17
CA ILE A 602 10.03 21.09 -6.95
C ILE A 602 11.01 20.30 -6.07
N GLU A 603 11.65 20.97 -5.12
CA GLU A 603 12.73 20.38 -4.32
C GLU A 603 12.26 19.56 -3.12
N ASN A 604 11.00 19.73 -2.67
CA ASN A 604 10.50 19.09 -1.45
C ASN A 604 9.16 18.42 -1.68
N HIS A 605 8.85 17.44 -0.86
CA HIS A 605 7.52 16.81 -0.79
C HIS A 605 6.41 17.83 -0.51
N ILE A 606 5.21 17.50 -1.00
CA ILE A 606 3.96 18.10 -0.55
C ILE A 606 3.05 16.98 -0.07
N TRP A 607 2.69 17.05 1.19
CA TRP A 607 1.73 16.17 1.85
C TRP A 607 0.44 16.96 2.12
N ASP A 608 -0.66 16.53 1.52
CA ASP A 608 -1.97 17.18 1.69
C ASP A 608 -3.08 16.20 1.32
N THR A 609 -3.96 15.92 2.26
CA THR A 609 -5.11 15.04 2.04
C THR A 609 -6.30 15.87 1.59
N LYS A 610 -6.89 15.48 0.47
CA LYS A 610 -8.10 16.09 -0.09
C LYS A 610 -9.23 15.09 -0.14
N ILE A 611 -10.42 15.61 -0.13
CA ILE A 611 -11.62 14.82 -0.22
C ILE A 611 -11.89 14.42 -1.66
N ASP A 612 -12.25 13.16 -1.85
CA ASP A 612 -12.78 12.69 -3.13
C ASP A 612 -14.22 13.20 -3.33
N SER A 613 -14.35 14.41 -3.88
CA SER A 613 -15.65 15.03 -4.15
C SER A 613 -16.53 14.23 -5.12
N THR A 614 -15.97 13.28 -5.87
CA THR A 614 -16.74 12.40 -6.77
C THR A 614 -17.59 11.38 -6.00
N LEU A 615 -17.28 11.18 -4.72
CA LEU A 615 -17.99 10.25 -3.82
C LEU A 615 -19.12 10.91 -3.05
N LEU A 616 -19.28 12.23 -3.18
CA LEU A 616 -20.30 12.98 -2.47
C LEU A 616 -21.70 12.70 -2.99
N HIS A 617 -22.61 12.45 -2.08
CA HIS A 617 -24.05 12.37 -2.34
C HIS A 617 -24.75 13.70 -2.05
N SER A 618 -24.04 14.62 -1.40
CA SER A 618 -24.49 15.98 -1.15
C SER A 618 -23.97 16.94 -2.23
N LYS A 619 -24.84 17.83 -2.71
CA LYS A 619 -24.46 18.90 -3.63
C LYS A 619 -24.88 20.26 -3.02
N PRO A 620 -23.99 21.24 -3.01
CA PRO A 620 -24.34 22.58 -2.53
C PRO A 620 -25.61 23.12 -3.21
N GLY A 621 -26.53 23.65 -2.41
CA GLY A 621 -27.77 24.24 -2.91
C GLY A 621 -28.93 23.27 -3.14
N ASN A 622 -28.70 21.97 -3.19
CA ASN A 622 -29.80 21.00 -3.34
C ASN A 622 -30.68 20.92 -2.10
N LYS A 623 -32.01 20.99 -2.31
CA LYS A 623 -33.02 20.85 -1.27
C LYS A 623 -33.96 19.69 -1.63
N LEU A 624 -34.16 18.78 -0.68
CA LEU A 624 -35.09 17.68 -0.83
C LEU A 624 -36.52 18.16 -0.53
N GLN A 625 -37.45 17.81 -1.42
CA GLN A 625 -38.88 18.07 -1.22
C GLN A 625 -39.56 16.77 -0.81
N LEU A 626 -39.90 16.65 0.47
CA LEU A 626 -40.67 15.52 1.01
C LEU A 626 -42.17 15.81 1.01
N LEU A 627 -42.95 14.84 0.57
CA LEU A 627 -44.42 14.95 0.54
C LEU A 627 -45.03 14.21 1.74
N ALA A 628 -45.96 14.79 2.41
CA ALA A 628 -46.62 14.19 3.58
C ALA A 628 -47.23 12.81 3.29
N ARG A 629 -47.72 12.56 2.06
CA ARG A 629 -48.30 11.26 1.64
C ARG A 629 -47.27 10.12 1.59
N ASP A 630 -45.98 10.43 1.47
CA ASP A 630 -44.90 9.43 1.40
C ASP A 630 -44.32 9.11 2.79
N LYS A 631 -44.76 9.83 3.82
CA LYS A 631 -44.37 9.60 5.21
C LYS A 631 -45.09 8.35 5.76
N VAL A 632 -44.30 7.38 6.20
CA VAL A 632 -44.81 6.08 6.64
C VAL A 632 -44.65 5.84 8.14
N HIS A 633 -43.67 6.55 8.76
CA HIS A 633 -43.40 6.37 10.20
C HIS A 633 -42.75 7.63 10.80
N SER A 634 -42.99 7.85 12.08
CA SER A 634 -42.24 8.76 12.92
C SER A 634 -41.94 8.08 14.24
N GLY A 635 -40.76 8.32 14.81
CA GLY A 635 -40.38 7.66 16.05
C GLY A 635 -39.24 8.37 16.76
N VAL A 636 -38.85 7.78 17.89
CA VAL A 636 -37.73 8.22 18.72
C VAL A 636 -36.81 7.07 18.93
N LEU A 637 -35.50 7.26 18.67
CA LEU A 637 -34.44 6.30 18.97
C LEU A 637 -33.85 6.59 20.36
N ASN A 638 -33.31 5.58 21.00
CA ASN A 638 -32.70 5.74 22.33
C ASN A 638 -31.25 6.22 22.22
N ASN A 639 -30.78 6.96 23.21
CA ASN A 639 -29.36 7.30 23.36
C ASN A 639 -28.61 6.15 24.01
N ALA A 640 -28.54 5.03 23.31
CA ALA A 640 -27.86 3.81 23.78
C ALA A 640 -26.92 3.28 22.71
N GLU A 641 -25.82 2.67 23.10
CA GLU A 641 -24.95 1.93 22.17
C GLU A 641 -25.59 0.60 21.75
N GLY A 642 -25.28 0.16 20.56
CA GLY A 642 -25.80 -1.07 19.99
C GLY A 642 -26.97 -0.88 19.03
N TRP A 643 -27.35 -1.99 18.39
CA TRP A 643 -28.41 -2.01 17.38
C TRP A 643 -29.78 -1.72 18.00
N GLN A 644 -30.53 -0.84 17.34
CA GLN A 644 -31.94 -0.57 17.61
C GLN A 644 -32.77 -0.97 16.41
N GLU A 645 -33.86 -1.70 16.65
CA GLU A 645 -34.73 -2.21 15.61
C GLU A 645 -36.07 -1.46 15.64
N VAL A 646 -36.52 -1.02 14.46
CA VAL A 646 -37.78 -0.35 14.27
C VAL A 646 -38.64 -1.14 13.29
N ASN A 647 -39.80 -1.60 13.74
CA ASN A 647 -40.79 -2.25 12.90
C ASN A 647 -41.86 -1.24 12.49
N LEU A 648 -42.19 -1.17 11.22
CA LEU A 648 -43.26 -0.34 10.71
C LEU A 648 -44.63 -0.95 11.09
N SER A 649 -45.64 -0.10 11.24
CA SER A 649 -46.99 -0.55 11.61
C SER A 649 -47.65 -1.49 10.61
N LYS A 650 -47.21 -1.45 9.36
CA LYS A 650 -47.53 -2.35 8.26
C LYS A 650 -46.38 -2.38 7.26
N THR A 651 -46.42 -3.31 6.33
CA THR A 651 -45.46 -3.33 5.22
C THR A 651 -45.79 -2.28 4.17
N TYR A 652 -44.72 -1.69 3.57
CA TYR A 652 -44.86 -0.70 2.51
C TYR A 652 -44.08 -1.15 1.26
N LYS A 653 -44.64 -0.90 0.09
CA LYS A 653 -43.97 -1.19 -1.18
C LYS A 653 -43.35 0.08 -1.74
N GLY A 654 -42.02 0.07 -1.93
CA GLY A 654 -41.29 1.19 -2.49
C GLY A 654 -39.90 0.81 -2.95
N ARG A 655 -39.25 1.74 -3.62
CA ARG A 655 -37.84 1.63 -4.05
C ARG A 655 -36.95 2.59 -3.28
N TYR A 656 -37.44 3.77 -2.95
CA TYR A 656 -36.67 4.82 -2.28
C TYR A 656 -37.12 4.97 -0.84
N ILE A 657 -36.16 4.97 0.07
CA ILE A 657 -36.39 5.19 1.51
C ILE A 657 -35.64 6.47 1.89
N CYS A 658 -36.32 7.43 2.46
CA CYS A 658 -35.70 8.61 3.08
C CYS A 658 -35.79 8.49 4.59
N LEU A 659 -34.65 8.58 5.26
CA LEU A 659 -34.55 8.85 6.68
C LEU A 659 -34.33 10.37 6.86
N GLU A 660 -35.20 10.99 7.62
CA GLU A 660 -35.10 12.37 8.06
C GLU A 660 -34.85 12.40 9.56
N SER A 661 -33.65 12.84 9.98
CA SER A 661 -33.33 13.14 11.37
C SER A 661 -33.85 14.54 11.69
N THR A 662 -34.82 14.67 12.62
CA THR A 662 -35.38 15.94 12.95
C THR A 662 -34.78 16.52 14.25
N SER A 663 -34.20 15.67 15.09
CA SER A 663 -33.40 16.08 16.26
C SER A 663 -32.35 15.01 16.59
N VAL A 664 -31.35 15.40 17.37
CA VAL A 664 -30.25 14.53 17.79
C VAL A 664 -30.01 14.62 19.28
N TYR A 665 -29.26 13.68 19.85
CA TYR A 665 -28.78 13.77 21.23
C TYR A 665 -27.51 14.62 21.29
N GLY A 666 -27.39 15.41 22.34
CA GLY A 666 -26.35 16.41 22.53
C GLY A 666 -26.75 17.77 21.91
N ASP A 667 -26.08 18.81 22.33
CA ASP A 667 -26.30 20.17 21.81
C ASP A 667 -25.38 20.40 20.58
N VAL A 668 -25.73 19.75 19.46
CA VAL A 668 -24.97 19.81 18.20
C VAL A 668 -25.92 19.90 17.01
N ALA A 669 -25.44 20.54 15.94
CA ALA A 669 -26.21 20.69 14.72
C ALA A 669 -26.12 19.43 13.80
N PHE A 670 -25.07 18.64 13.92
CA PHE A 670 -24.81 17.49 13.04
C PHE A 670 -25.53 16.21 13.47
N THR A 671 -25.82 15.36 12.50
CA THR A 671 -26.36 13.99 12.68
C THR A 671 -25.26 12.96 12.43
N THR A 672 -25.26 11.85 13.20
CA THR A 672 -24.35 10.71 12.98
C THR A 672 -25.12 9.38 12.93
N ILE A 673 -24.74 8.50 11.98
CA ILE A 673 -25.29 7.13 11.84
C ILE A 673 -24.14 6.19 11.50
N ALA A 674 -23.88 5.19 12.35
CA ALA A 674 -22.86 4.20 12.06
C ALA A 674 -23.36 3.18 11.03
N GLU A 675 -24.54 2.59 11.22
CA GLU A 675 -25.11 1.65 10.26
C GLU A 675 -26.64 1.78 10.16
N PHE A 676 -27.15 1.55 8.96
CA PHE A 676 -28.58 1.50 8.69
C PHE A 676 -28.91 0.29 7.79
N ARG A 677 -29.77 -0.62 8.28
CA ARG A 677 -30.15 -1.85 7.61
C ARG A 677 -31.64 -1.88 7.36
N ILE A 678 -32.06 -2.29 6.19
CA ILE A 678 -33.45 -2.30 5.77
C ILE A 678 -33.99 -3.74 5.85
N LYS A 679 -35.22 -3.90 6.36
CA LYS A 679 -35.88 -5.21 6.54
C LYS A 679 -36.92 -5.44 5.45
N ASN A 680 -36.90 -6.64 4.84
CA ASN A 680 -37.86 -7.09 3.86
C ASN A 680 -39.21 -7.54 4.49
N SER A 681 -40.14 -8.06 3.70
CA SER A 681 -41.45 -8.54 4.16
C SER A 681 -41.40 -9.65 5.21
N GLU A 682 -40.31 -10.42 5.25
CA GLU A 682 -40.08 -11.50 6.22
C GLU A 682 -39.40 -11.01 7.51
N GLY A 683 -39.12 -9.73 7.62
CA GLY A 683 -38.35 -9.17 8.72
C GLY A 683 -36.83 -9.43 8.65
N LYS A 684 -36.33 -10.02 7.56
CA LYS A 684 -34.90 -10.24 7.32
C LYS A 684 -34.25 -9.01 6.69
N GLU A 685 -32.99 -8.79 6.97
CA GLU A 685 -32.22 -7.72 6.33
C GLU A 685 -32.13 -7.93 4.82
N ILE A 686 -32.37 -6.88 4.03
CA ILE A 686 -32.08 -6.85 2.60
C ILE A 686 -30.55 -6.86 2.45
N PRO A 687 -29.99 -7.72 1.57
CA PRO A 687 -28.55 -7.76 1.35
C PRO A 687 -27.98 -6.39 1.00
N ARG A 688 -26.83 -6.03 1.61
CA ARG A 688 -26.21 -4.70 1.45
C ARG A 688 -25.92 -4.34 0.00
N GLU A 689 -25.57 -5.30 -0.80
CA GLU A 689 -25.27 -5.15 -2.23
C GLU A 689 -26.49 -4.81 -3.11
N GLU A 690 -27.71 -4.90 -2.56
CA GLU A 690 -28.95 -4.59 -3.30
C GLU A 690 -29.35 -3.11 -3.20
N TYR A 691 -28.68 -2.28 -2.38
CA TYR A 691 -29.05 -0.88 -2.23
C TYR A 691 -27.83 0.06 -2.15
N SER A 692 -28.04 1.33 -2.46
CA SER A 692 -27.02 2.37 -2.48
C SER A 692 -27.55 3.68 -1.90
N ILE A 693 -26.67 4.57 -1.48
CA ILE A 693 -27.05 5.95 -1.15
C ILE A 693 -27.39 6.68 -2.45
N TYR A 694 -28.56 7.28 -2.50
CA TYR A 694 -29.03 8.08 -3.63
C TYR A 694 -28.78 9.59 -3.42
N PHE A 695 -28.94 10.05 -2.18
CA PHE A 695 -28.80 11.45 -1.81
C PHE A 695 -28.48 11.56 -0.33
N ALA A 696 -27.67 12.55 0.04
CA ALA A 696 -27.54 13.07 1.40
C ALA A 696 -27.62 14.60 1.34
N ASP A 697 -28.23 15.24 2.32
CA ASP A 697 -28.33 16.71 2.35
C ASP A 697 -27.03 17.37 2.80
N SER A 698 -26.19 16.64 3.54
CA SER A 698 -24.93 17.13 4.10
C SER A 698 -23.99 15.96 4.41
N GLU A 699 -22.68 16.17 4.25
CA GLU A 699 -21.61 15.22 4.55
C GLU A 699 -20.42 16.01 5.12
N GLU A 700 -19.82 15.57 6.23
CA GLU A 700 -18.62 16.20 6.80
C GLU A 700 -17.37 15.75 6.04
N LEU A 701 -16.58 16.70 5.62
CA LEU A 701 -15.43 16.44 4.76
C LEU A 701 -14.22 17.33 5.10
N GLY A 702 -14.40 18.36 5.92
CA GLY A 702 -13.33 19.30 6.29
C GLY A 702 -12.40 18.73 7.35
N GLU A 703 -12.99 18.22 8.43
CA GLU A 703 -12.28 17.75 9.61
C GLU A 703 -12.40 16.23 9.83
N GLY A 704 -13.01 15.52 8.88
CA GLY A 704 -13.21 14.08 8.98
C GLY A 704 -13.83 13.46 7.74
N ASN A 705 -13.90 12.13 7.70
CA ASN A 705 -14.60 11.38 6.65
C ASN A 705 -16.02 11.04 7.16
N GLY A 706 -16.99 11.88 6.82
CA GLY A 706 -18.40 11.70 7.16
C GLY A 706 -19.29 11.35 5.96
N LEU A 707 -18.78 10.65 4.95
CA LEU A 707 -19.54 10.25 3.76
C LEU A 707 -20.78 9.43 4.10
N ALA A 708 -21.89 9.68 3.41
CA ALA A 708 -23.16 8.97 3.64
C ALA A 708 -23.05 7.46 3.35
N THR A 709 -22.14 7.04 2.48
CA THR A 709 -21.86 5.63 2.22
C THR A 709 -21.37 4.87 3.45
N LEU A 710 -20.80 5.54 4.43
CA LEU A 710 -20.29 4.93 5.65
C LEU A 710 -21.41 4.42 6.58
N MET A 711 -22.65 4.90 6.43
CA MET A 711 -23.78 4.37 7.19
C MET A 711 -24.34 3.04 6.64
N VAL A 712 -23.75 2.54 5.58
CA VAL A 712 -24.19 1.31 4.91
C VAL A 712 -22.98 0.46 4.46
N ASP A 713 -21.81 0.60 5.05
CA ASP A 713 -20.57 -0.03 4.61
C ASP A 713 -20.24 -1.34 5.35
N ASN A 714 -21.09 -1.78 6.27
CA ASN A 714 -20.91 -2.94 7.13
C ASN A 714 -19.76 -2.80 8.15
N GLN A 715 -19.36 -1.57 8.49
CA GLN A 715 -18.33 -1.28 9.47
C GLN A 715 -18.88 -0.47 10.66
N PRO A 716 -19.13 -1.08 11.81
CA PRO A 716 -19.70 -0.39 12.97
C PRO A 716 -18.85 0.76 13.52
N THR A 717 -17.60 0.88 13.10
CA THR A 717 -16.65 1.92 13.55
C THR A 717 -16.62 3.15 12.66
N THR A 718 -17.12 3.06 11.43
CA THR A 718 -17.33 4.20 10.52
C THR A 718 -18.74 4.75 10.68
N PHE A 719 -18.99 5.97 10.21
CA PHE A 719 -20.32 6.56 10.31
C PHE A 719 -20.51 7.71 9.33
N TRP A 720 -21.71 7.84 8.80
CA TRP A 720 -22.15 9.09 8.19
C TRP A 720 -22.17 10.17 9.25
N GLN A 721 -21.64 11.34 8.91
CA GLN A 721 -21.74 12.55 9.72
C GLN A 721 -22.05 13.72 8.81
N THR A 722 -23.09 14.47 9.16
CA THR A 722 -23.37 15.72 8.46
C THR A 722 -22.37 16.81 8.86
N ALA A 723 -22.18 17.81 8.01
CA ALA A 723 -21.16 18.84 8.20
C ALA A 723 -21.28 19.53 9.57
N TRP A 724 -20.19 19.56 10.30
CA TRP A 724 -19.99 20.30 11.54
C TRP A 724 -18.86 21.33 11.41
N SER A 725 -18.12 21.28 10.30
CA SER A 725 -17.15 22.28 9.88
C SER A 725 -17.61 22.98 8.58
N GLY A 726 -17.11 24.17 8.30
CA GLY A 726 -17.44 24.88 7.07
C GLY A 726 -18.92 25.28 6.97
N ASN A 727 -19.65 24.74 6.00
CA ASN A 727 -21.05 25.08 5.76
C ASN A 727 -22.02 24.20 6.59
N VAL A 728 -22.10 24.46 7.87
CA VAL A 728 -22.94 23.73 8.82
C VAL A 728 -24.42 24.06 8.59
N LYS A 729 -25.24 23.03 8.40
CA LYS A 729 -26.71 23.15 8.34
C LYS A 729 -27.32 22.76 9.68
N ALA A 730 -28.46 23.35 10.00
CA ALA A 730 -29.29 22.92 11.13
C ALA A 730 -30.15 21.71 10.74
N GLN A 731 -30.67 20.99 11.76
CA GLN A 731 -31.68 19.97 11.56
C GLN A 731 -32.92 20.56 10.83
N PRO A 732 -33.64 19.76 10.00
CA PRO A 732 -33.50 18.34 9.82
C PRO A 732 -32.41 17.95 8.81
N HIS A 733 -31.80 16.77 9.01
CA HIS A 733 -30.89 16.17 8.06
C HIS A 733 -31.52 14.95 7.38
N GLN A 734 -31.20 14.74 6.10
CA GLN A 734 -31.89 13.77 5.26
C GLN A 734 -30.91 12.93 4.44
N VAL A 735 -31.20 11.63 4.38
CA VAL A 735 -30.49 10.68 3.51
C VAL A 735 -31.49 9.79 2.79
N ILE A 736 -31.26 9.54 1.49
CA ILE A 736 -32.09 8.66 0.67
C ILE A 736 -31.31 7.43 0.26
N ILE A 737 -31.90 6.26 0.46
CA ILE A 737 -31.41 4.96 0.01
C ILE A 737 -32.25 4.50 -1.18
N ASP A 738 -31.60 4.09 -2.26
CA ASP A 738 -32.22 3.44 -3.44
C ASP A 738 -32.04 1.91 -3.33
N LEU A 739 -33.13 1.17 -3.29
CA LEU A 739 -33.17 -0.30 -3.27
C LEU A 739 -33.00 -0.95 -4.65
N GLY A 740 -32.73 -0.15 -5.68
CA GLY A 740 -32.55 -0.62 -7.06
C GLY A 740 -33.83 -1.10 -7.75
N LYS A 741 -34.75 -1.67 -7.01
CA LYS A 741 -36.07 -2.16 -7.47
C LYS A 741 -37.11 -1.92 -6.39
N GLU A 742 -38.39 -1.97 -6.75
CA GLU A 742 -39.47 -1.98 -5.74
C GLU A 742 -39.39 -3.23 -4.87
N GLN A 743 -39.37 -3.01 -3.54
CA GLN A 743 -39.36 -4.07 -2.53
C GLN A 743 -40.44 -3.83 -1.49
N ILE A 744 -40.79 -4.85 -0.73
CA ILE A 744 -41.71 -4.76 0.40
C ILE A 744 -40.86 -4.59 1.65
N ILE A 745 -41.08 -3.47 2.36
CA ILE A 745 -40.28 -3.02 3.51
C ILE A 745 -41.13 -3.16 4.77
N SER A 746 -40.62 -3.87 5.78
CA SER A 746 -41.30 -4.06 7.07
C SER A 746 -40.65 -3.25 8.23
N GLY A 747 -39.48 -2.72 8.04
CA GLY A 747 -38.77 -1.99 9.08
C GLY A 747 -37.29 -1.74 8.74
N PHE A 748 -36.56 -1.34 9.75
CA PHE A 748 -35.12 -1.12 9.64
C PHE A 748 -34.40 -1.38 10.95
N LYS A 749 -33.06 -1.51 10.90
CA LYS A 749 -32.18 -1.48 12.05
C LYS A 749 -31.27 -0.25 11.96
N TYR A 750 -31.01 0.36 13.08
CA TYR A 750 -30.16 1.52 13.24
C TYR A 750 -29.05 1.22 14.24
N LEU A 751 -27.82 1.51 13.88
CA LEU A 751 -26.68 1.52 14.79
C LEU A 751 -26.19 2.96 14.97
N PRO A 752 -26.21 3.50 16.18
CA PRO A 752 -25.66 4.83 16.45
C PRO A 752 -24.13 4.83 16.37
N ARG A 753 -23.53 5.98 16.18
CA ARG A 753 -22.09 6.17 16.41
C ARG A 753 -21.70 5.61 17.78
N MET A 754 -20.79 4.64 17.78
CA MET A 754 -20.22 4.05 18.99
C MET A 754 -19.20 5.03 19.57
N ARG A 755 -19.04 5.08 20.89
CA ARG A 755 -18.23 6.09 21.60
C ARG A 755 -18.72 7.52 21.27
N GLU A 756 -18.68 8.45 22.17
CA GLU A 756 -19.18 9.82 22.02
C GLU A 756 -20.66 9.91 21.52
N GLY A 757 -21.61 10.08 22.43
CA GLY A 757 -23.06 10.08 22.15
C GLY A 757 -23.62 11.31 21.40
N LYS A 758 -22.77 12.28 20.98
CA LYS A 758 -23.22 13.50 20.31
C LYS A 758 -23.60 13.24 18.85
N GLY A 759 -24.71 13.83 18.43
CA GLY A 759 -25.20 13.72 17.06
C GLY A 759 -25.96 12.42 16.74
N ARG A 760 -26.15 11.52 17.70
CA ARG A 760 -27.01 10.34 17.53
C ARG A 760 -28.44 10.78 17.24
N VAL A 761 -29.09 10.14 16.26
CA VAL A 761 -30.49 10.46 15.91
C VAL A 761 -31.40 10.25 17.12
N LYS A 762 -32.25 11.24 17.41
CA LYS A 762 -33.29 11.17 18.45
C LYS A 762 -34.65 11.04 17.78
N ASP A 763 -35.21 12.14 17.29
CA ASP A 763 -36.51 12.15 16.61
C ASP A 763 -36.30 11.99 15.12
N PHE A 764 -37.06 11.12 14.47
CA PHE A 764 -36.92 10.83 13.06
C PHE A 764 -38.24 10.59 12.34
N ASN A 765 -38.22 10.77 11.02
CA ASN A 765 -39.26 10.39 10.10
C ASN A 765 -38.74 9.43 9.02
N ILE A 766 -39.56 8.49 8.58
CA ILE A 766 -39.30 7.62 7.43
C ILE A 766 -40.32 7.91 6.33
N TYR A 767 -39.80 8.09 5.12
CA TYR A 767 -40.60 8.23 3.90
C TYR A 767 -40.26 7.09 2.94
N ILE A 768 -41.25 6.53 2.27
CA ILE A 768 -41.07 5.46 1.28
C ILE A 768 -41.79 5.85 0.00
N SER A 769 -41.08 5.80 -1.11
CA SER A 769 -41.63 6.15 -2.44
C SER A 769 -41.23 5.11 -3.49
N LYS A 770 -42.08 4.92 -4.51
CA LYS A 770 -41.77 4.13 -5.70
C LYS A 770 -40.93 4.89 -6.71
N GLN A 771 -41.03 6.20 -6.72
CA GLN A 771 -40.30 7.11 -7.60
C GLN A 771 -39.24 7.89 -6.80
N PRO A 772 -38.19 8.38 -7.43
CA PRO A 772 -37.21 9.24 -6.76
C PRO A 772 -37.90 10.46 -6.12
N PHE A 773 -37.47 10.82 -4.93
CA PHE A 773 -37.87 12.07 -4.31
C PHE A 773 -37.38 13.28 -5.11
N VAL A 774 -38.12 14.36 -5.11
CA VAL A 774 -37.76 15.57 -5.86
C VAL A 774 -36.62 16.30 -5.13
N ILE A 775 -35.52 16.47 -5.81
CA ILE A 775 -34.34 17.25 -5.38
C ILE A 775 -34.34 18.54 -6.22
N LYS A 776 -34.46 19.72 -5.58
CA LYS A 776 -34.46 21.04 -6.20
C LYS A 776 -33.12 21.73 -6.03
#